data_e07724aabd0e8476823146ad58160173
#
_entry.id   e07724aabd0e8476823146ad58160173
#
_cell.length_a   1.000
_cell.length_b   1.000
_cell.length_c   1.000
_cell.angle_alpha   90.00
_cell.angle_beta   90.00
_cell.angle_gamma   90.00
#
_symmetry.space_group_name_H-M   'P 1'
#
loop_
_entity.id
_entity.type
_entity.pdbx_description
1 polymer ?
#
loop_
_entity_poly.entity_id
_entity_poly.type
_entity_poly.pdbx_seq_one_letter_code
_entity_poly.pdbx_strand_id
1 'polypeptide(L)'
;MQTTVQDWPGRIGYWHIGVPPSGPMDDLSFRLGNRVLGNPEGAAGLECTLGGPALRFSTATWVCVTGAVADVGVNGVPIEQWRTVEVPAGGVLDVGAIRGPGMRTYILVSGGLDIDEFLGSAATFTLGKFGGGTGAALRADDTVPLGTPSTRIAPAVPMADLPAFGHRWELAVTEGPHGAPEFFTRTDFDTIIGTDYEVHFNSDRTGVRLIGPKPEWARTDGGEAGLHPSNIHDNAYTIGALDFTGDTPILLGPDGPSLGGFVCPVTVVAADRWKLGQLTPGDTVRFVPVRAEHAAPAAALGASRRASLGTVLSAGRDGDDGVLRRAEVDDETGVTYRRQGDDGVLVEYGTLTLDLGLRARVHALHQHLITIGLRGVIELTPGIRSLQIRVDPAVLPIAALLDLLAEAEAHLPNSAELVVPSRTVHLPLSWDDPSTREAIIRYMHGVRADAPWCPWNIEFIRRMNGLTSVEDVYRTVFDAEYLVLGLGDVYLGAPVATPTDPRHRLVTTKYNPARTWTPENAVGIGGAYLCIYGMEGPGGYQFIGRTTQVWNHRARPAGAAGPGVDRFATDAETPWLLRYFDRIRWHPVEAGELLDLRADFAAGKVDITVEDGEFRLADYRRFLADNARSIADFRAVQAEAFGAERQSWRSAGELD
;
A
#
# COMPACT_ATOMS: atom_id res chain seq x y z
N MET A 1 -15.58 16.94 8.70
CA MET A 1 -16.41 16.26 7.69
C MET A 1 -15.68 16.31 6.35
N GLN A 2 -15.69 15.24 5.60
CA GLN A 2 -15.02 15.13 4.30
C GLN A 2 -15.97 14.42 3.34
N THR A 3 -16.11 14.94 2.11
CA THR A 3 -16.90 14.31 1.05
C THR A 3 -16.02 14.13 -0.18
N THR A 4 -15.94 12.91 -0.70
CA THR A 4 -15.14 12.57 -1.89
C THR A 4 -15.99 11.77 -2.88
N VAL A 5 -15.65 11.89 -4.17
CA VAL A 5 -16.20 11.01 -5.21
C VAL A 5 -15.50 9.67 -5.11
N GLN A 6 -16.26 8.59 -5.12
CA GLN A 6 -15.75 7.22 -5.18
C GLN A 6 -16.53 6.41 -6.21
N ASP A 7 -15.91 5.39 -6.77
CA ASP A 7 -16.53 4.37 -7.62
C ASP A 7 -16.06 2.97 -7.19
N TRP A 8 -16.78 1.93 -7.55
CA TRP A 8 -16.39 0.56 -7.22
C TRP A 8 -16.04 -0.23 -8.49
N PRO A 9 -14.97 -1.04 -8.48
CA PRO A 9 -14.10 -1.41 -7.37
C PRO A 9 -12.95 -0.41 -7.08
N GLY A 10 -12.96 0.76 -7.67
CA GLY A 10 -11.86 1.72 -7.63
C GLY A 10 -10.82 1.44 -8.71
N ARG A 11 -9.62 1.94 -8.53
CA ARG A 11 -8.51 1.98 -9.49
C ARG A 11 -7.69 0.69 -9.42
N ILE A 12 -8.12 -0.35 -10.11
CA ILE A 12 -7.49 -1.67 -10.12
C ILE A 12 -6.37 -1.74 -11.16
N GLY A 13 -5.31 -2.52 -10.87
CA GLY A 13 -4.21 -2.81 -11.79
C GLY A 13 -2.97 -1.92 -11.63
N TYR A 14 -2.97 -1.02 -10.64
CA TYR A 14 -1.87 -0.08 -10.39
C TYR A 14 -1.24 -0.20 -9.00
N TRP A 15 -1.64 -1.21 -8.23
CA TRP A 15 -1.08 -1.48 -6.90
C TRP A 15 0.43 -1.70 -6.97
N HIS A 16 0.91 -2.37 -8.02
CA HIS A 16 2.31 -2.70 -8.25
C HIS A 16 3.23 -1.48 -8.43
N ILE A 17 2.69 -0.28 -8.67
CA ILE A 17 3.42 0.99 -8.76
C ILE A 17 3.06 1.97 -7.64
N GLY A 18 2.38 1.50 -6.59
CA GLY A 18 2.02 2.32 -5.44
C GLY A 18 0.83 3.25 -5.63
N VAL A 19 -0.05 2.94 -6.57
CA VAL A 19 -1.32 3.65 -6.71
C VAL A 19 -2.41 2.82 -6.06
N PRO A 20 -3.00 3.27 -4.94
CA PRO A 20 -4.03 2.51 -4.25
C PRO A 20 -5.33 2.51 -5.06
N PRO A 21 -6.15 1.44 -4.92
CA PRO A 21 -7.42 1.37 -5.63
C PRO A 21 -8.38 2.47 -5.22
N SER A 22 -8.30 2.96 -3.99
CA SER A 22 -9.31 3.85 -3.44
C SER A 22 -10.70 3.19 -3.48
N GLY A 23 -11.73 3.86 -4.00
CA GLY A 23 -13.09 3.34 -3.99
C GLY A 23 -13.78 3.50 -2.63
N PRO A 24 -15.04 3.08 -2.51
CA PRO A 24 -15.78 3.20 -1.25
C PRO A 24 -15.18 2.31 -0.17
N MET A 25 -14.92 2.87 1.01
CA MET A 25 -14.35 2.12 2.13
C MET A 25 -15.37 1.12 2.73
N ASP A 26 -16.67 1.41 2.62
CA ASP A 26 -17.76 0.45 2.80
C ASP A 26 -18.42 0.18 1.43
N ASP A 27 -17.85 -0.77 0.69
CA ASP A 27 -18.35 -1.16 -0.63
C ASP A 27 -19.75 -1.77 -0.57
N LEU A 28 -20.14 -2.37 0.54
CA LEU A 28 -21.47 -3.00 0.69
C LEU A 28 -22.56 -1.94 0.65
N SER A 29 -22.49 -0.92 1.49
CA SER A 29 -23.46 0.17 1.54
C SER A 29 -23.52 0.94 0.21
N PHE A 30 -22.38 1.19 -0.40
CA PHE A 30 -22.26 1.89 -1.68
C PHE A 30 -22.93 1.12 -2.82
N ARG A 31 -22.62 -0.16 -2.97
CA ARG A 31 -23.14 -1.00 -4.05
C ARG A 31 -24.64 -1.27 -3.92
N LEU A 32 -25.12 -1.49 -2.68
CA LEU A 32 -26.56 -1.69 -2.43
C LEU A 32 -27.37 -0.45 -2.82
N GLY A 33 -26.89 0.75 -2.54
CA GLY A 33 -27.57 1.98 -2.94
C GLY A 33 -27.55 2.21 -4.45
N ASN A 34 -26.45 1.92 -5.15
CA ASN A 34 -26.41 1.96 -6.61
C ASN A 34 -27.39 0.94 -7.24
N ARG A 35 -27.45 -0.26 -6.67
CA ARG A 35 -28.33 -1.33 -7.17
C ARG A 35 -29.81 -0.93 -7.14
N VAL A 36 -30.28 -0.31 -6.04
CA VAL A 36 -31.71 0.10 -5.95
C VAL A 36 -32.05 1.28 -6.84
N LEU A 37 -31.07 2.11 -7.19
CA LEU A 37 -31.22 3.19 -8.19
C LEU A 37 -31.18 2.66 -9.62
N GLY A 38 -30.96 1.35 -9.83
CA GLY A 38 -30.81 0.75 -11.14
C GLY A 38 -29.51 1.12 -11.86
N ASN A 39 -28.54 1.62 -11.15
CA ASN A 39 -27.19 1.89 -11.64
C ASN A 39 -26.37 0.60 -11.74
N PRO A 40 -25.30 0.57 -12.54
CA PRO A 40 -24.21 -0.36 -12.31
C PRO A 40 -23.71 -0.22 -10.86
N GLU A 41 -23.39 -1.33 -10.20
CA GLU A 41 -22.97 -1.30 -8.79
C GLU A 41 -21.73 -0.42 -8.53
N GLY A 42 -20.90 -0.25 -9.55
CA GLY A 42 -19.69 0.59 -9.54
C GLY A 42 -19.89 2.04 -9.95
N ALA A 43 -21.12 2.48 -10.28
CA ALA A 43 -21.34 3.87 -10.71
C ALA A 43 -20.86 4.86 -9.64
N ALA A 44 -20.18 5.93 -10.08
CA ALA A 44 -19.60 6.91 -9.17
C ALA A 44 -20.67 7.58 -8.29
N GLY A 45 -20.32 7.80 -7.01
CA GLY A 45 -21.14 8.40 -5.99
C GLY A 45 -20.29 9.13 -4.95
N LEU A 46 -20.92 9.68 -3.93
CA LEU A 46 -20.23 10.41 -2.86
C LEU A 46 -20.06 9.56 -1.61
N GLU A 47 -18.85 9.51 -1.07
CA GLU A 47 -18.54 9.01 0.26
C GLU A 47 -18.40 10.20 1.21
N CYS A 48 -19.17 10.21 2.30
CA CYS A 48 -19.21 11.26 3.30
C CYS A 48 -18.72 10.70 4.64
N THR A 49 -17.67 11.30 5.24
CA THR A 49 -17.11 10.91 6.52
C THR A 49 -17.60 11.83 7.64
N LEU A 50 -18.17 11.25 8.73
CA LEU A 50 -18.75 11.92 9.90
C LEU A 50 -19.99 12.79 9.61
N GLY A 51 -20.45 12.86 8.40
CA GLY A 51 -21.59 13.63 7.94
C GLY A 51 -21.39 14.11 6.50
N GLY A 52 -22.46 14.50 5.85
CA GLY A 52 -22.48 14.89 4.45
C GLY A 52 -22.81 16.37 4.21
N PRO A 53 -22.79 16.79 2.95
CA PRO A 53 -23.11 18.16 2.53
C PRO A 53 -24.60 18.38 2.31
N ALA A 54 -24.98 19.65 2.16
CA ALA A 54 -26.21 20.04 1.51
C ALA A 54 -25.95 20.15 -0.01
N LEU A 55 -26.71 19.42 -0.82
CA LEU A 55 -26.59 19.35 -2.27
C LEU A 55 -27.82 19.93 -2.94
N ARG A 56 -27.65 20.93 -3.82
CA ARG A 56 -28.72 21.47 -4.66
C ARG A 56 -28.70 20.81 -6.04
N PHE A 57 -29.83 20.26 -6.45
CA PHE A 57 -29.98 19.62 -7.75
C PHE A 57 -30.58 20.58 -8.77
N SER A 58 -29.92 20.78 -9.92
CA SER A 58 -30.44 21.64 -11.02
C SER A 58 -31.59 20.97 -11.79
N THR A 59 -31.65 19.64 -11.78
CA THR A 59 -32.68 18.82 -12.44
C THR A 59 -33.31 17.86 -11.43
N ALA A 60 -34.54 17.44 -11.66
CA ALA A 60 -35.16 16.40 -10.85
C ALA A 60 -34.41 15.09 -11.02
N THR A 61 -34.11 14.43 -9.90
CA THR A 61 -33.37 13.16 -9.88
C THR A 61 -33.76 12.28 -8.71
N TRP A 62 -33.47 10.98 -8.82
CA TRP A 62 -33.64 10.03 -7.72
C TRP A 62 -32.33 9.85 -6.98
N VAL A 63 -32.41 9.82 -5.64
CA VAL A 63 -31.26 9.61 -4.75
C VAL A 63 -31.53 8.45 -3.81
N CYS A 64 -30.46 7.83 -3.32
CA CYS A 64 -30.47 6.88 -2.23
C CYS A 64 -29.31 7.22 -1.29
N VAL A 65 -29.61 7.46 -0.01
CA VAL A 65 -28.58 7.67 1.02
C VAL A 65 -28.46 6.39 1.81
N THR A 66 -27.23 5.84 1.90
CA THR A 66 -26.92 4.57 2.58
C THR A 66 -25.76 4.74 3.57
N GLY A 67 -25.37 3.67 4.27
CA GLY A 67 -24.30 3.69 5.27
C GLY A 67 -24.81 4.01 6.68
N ALA A 68 -23.95 4.61 7.51
CA ALA A 68 -24.25 4.97 8.89
C ALA A 68 -25.46 5.92 8.99
N VAL A 69 -26.17 5.85 10.12
CA VAL A 69 -27.38 6.66 10.33
C VAL A 69 -27.02 8.14 10.43
N ALA A 70 -27.64 8.96 9.60
CA ALA A 70 -27.49 10.43 9.60
C ALA A 70 -28.86 11.10 9.53
N ASP A 71 -28.90 12.38 9.87
CA ASP A 71 -30.11 13.20 9.63
C ASP A 71 -30.17 13.53 8.14
N VAL A 72 -31.15 13.01 7.42
CA VAL A 72 -31.29 13.24 5.99
C VAL A 72 -32.64 13.88 5.69
N GLY A 73 -32.65 14.92 4.86
CA GLY A 73 -33.87 15.60 4.46
C GLY A 73 -33.83 16.14 3.04
N VAL A 74 -35.02 16.28 2.43
CA VAL A 74 -35.21 16.97 1.14
C VAL A 74 -36.06 18.20 1.37
N ASN A 75 -35.53 19.39 1.04
CA ASN A 75 -36.17 20.69 1.26
C ASN A 75 -36.67 20.89 2.72
N GLY A 76 -35.88 20.40 3.70
CA GLY A 76 -36.18 20.48 5.12
C GLY A 76 -37.18 19.42 5.63
N VAL A 77 -37.66 18.54 4.75
CA VAL A 77 -38.53 17.41 5.14
C VAL A 77 -37.67 16.16 5.35
N PRO A 78 -37.67 15.56 6.56
CA PRO A 78 -36.92 14.33 6.82
C PRO A 78 -37.30 13.18 5.88
N ILE A 79 -36.31 12.41 5.43
CA ILE A 79 -36.47 11.22 4.60
C ILE A 79 -35.81 10.00 5.25
N GLU A 80 -36.26 8.80 4.88
CA GLU A 80 -35.64 7.55 5.32
C GLU A 80 -34.42 7.22 4.46
N GLN A 81 -33.31 6.81 5.10
CA GLN A 81 -32.17 6.22 4.42
C GLN A 81 -32.53 4.83 3.85
N TRP A 82 -31.69 4.32 2.94
CA TRP A 82 -31.85 3.02 2.28
C TRP A 82 -33.09 2.91 1.39
N ARG A 83 -33.73 4.05 1.10
CA ARG A 83 -34.87 4.18 0.19
C ARG A 83 -34.53 5.15 -0.95
N THR A 84 -35.13 4.91 -2.08
CA THR A 84 -35.05 5.85 -3.21
C THR A 84 -36.06 6.98 -3.03
N VAL A 85 -35.59 8.21 -3.13
CA VAL A 85 -36.39 9.42 -2.98
C VAL A 85 -36.15 10.35 -4.17
N GLU A 86 -37.21 10.95 -4.69
CA GLU A 86 -37.09 11.95 -5.75
C GLU A 86 -36.75 13.33 -5.14
N VAL A 87 -35.70 13.95 -5.62
CA VAL A 87 -35.36 15.35 -5.33
C VAL A 87 -35.80 16.18 -6.51
N PRO A 88 -36.72 17.15 -6.36
CA PRO A 88 -37.20 17.98 -7.48
C PRO A 88 -36.12 18.92 -8.02
N ALA A 89 -36.28 19.40 -9.21
CA ALA A 89 -35.42 20.43 -9.78
C ALA A 89 -35.37 21.68 -8.86
N GLY A 90 -34.17 22.15 -8.56
CA GLY A 90 -33.93 23.22 -7.57
C GLY A 90 -33.98 22.77 -6.12
N GLY A 91 -34.35 21.49 -5.86
CA GLY A 91 -34.43 20.92 -4.51
C GLY A 91 -33.07 20.75 -3.86
N VAL A 92 -33.07 20.71 -2.54
CA VAL A 92 -31.89 20.54 -1.69
C VAL A 92 -32.02 19.24 -0.91
N LEU A 93 -31.06 18.32 -1.12
CA LEU A 93 -30.82 17.18 -0.24
C LEU A 93 -29.82 17.63 0.83
N ASP A 94 -30.19 17.54 2.07
CA ASP A 94 -29.32 17.84 3.21
C ASP A 94 -28.96 16.53 3.92
N VAL A 95 -27.66 16.25 4.05
CA VAL A 95 -27.13 15.09 4.78
C VAL A 95 -26.33 15.63 5.95
N GLY A 96 -26.91 15.56 7.13
CA GLY A 96 -26.31 16.07 8.37
C GLY A 96 -25.24 15.16 8.95
N ALA A 97 -24.97 15.39 10.24
CA ALA A 97 -24.02 14.59 10.99
C ALA A 97 -24.51 13.14 11.20
N ILE A 98 -23.56 12.21 11.26
CA ILE A 98 -23.83 10.81 11.62
C ILE A 98 -24.23 10.75 13.10
N ARG A 99 -25.23 9.94 13.40
CA ARG A 99 -25.77 9.71 14.74
C ARG A 99 -25.70 8.22 15.09
N GLY A 100 -24.90 7.89 16.10
CA GLY A 100 -24.72 6.50 16.52
C GLY A 100 -23.53 5.80 15.84
N PRO A 101 -23.53 4.47 15.77
CA PRO A 101 -22.41 3.71 15.25
C PRO A 101 -22.24 3.89 13.74
N GLY A 102 -20.98 3.77 13.31
CA GLY A 102 -20.56 3.93 11.93
C GLY A 102 -19.97 5.30 11.63
N MET A 103 -19.19 5.39 10.57
CA MET A 103 -18.37 6.55 10.24
C MET A 103 -18.71 7.16 8.89
N ARG A 104 -19.29 6.39 7.97
CA ARG A 104 -19.47 6.79 6.57
C ARG A 104 -20.91 6.64 6.10
N THR A 105 -21.33 7.66 5.35
CA THR A 105 -22.62 7.71 4.66
C THR A 105 -22.36 7.92 3.18
N TYR A 106 -23.15 7.30 2.32
CA TYR A 106 -23.01 7.39 0.87
C TYR A 106 -24.22 8.10 0.27
N ILE A 107 -23.98 9.04 -0.64
CA ILE A 107 -25.01 9.70 -1.43
C ILE A 107 -24.89 9.22 -2.87
N LEU A 108 -25.88 8.45 -3.30
CA LEU A 108 -25.92 7.86 -4.62
C LEU A 108 -27.08 8.48 -5.42
N VAL A 109 -26.86 8.72 -6.71
CA VAL A 109 -27.83 9.35 -7.58
C VAL A 109 -28.14 8.44 -8.77
N SER A 110 -29.35 8.50 -9.29
CA SER A 110 -29.73 7.76 -10.49
C SER A 110 -28.90 8.20 -11.69
N GLY A 111 -28.24 7.25 -12.35
CA GLY A 111 -27.27 7.47 -13.41
C GLY A 111 -25.83 7.61 -12.93
N GLY A 112 -25.59 7.71 -11.61
CA GLY A 112 -24.26 7.99 -11.04
C GLY A 112 -23.78 9.42 -11.27
N LEU A 113 -22.51 9.67 -10.99
CA LEU A 113 -21.83 10.92 -11.26
C LEU A 113 -21.01 10.80 -12.56
N ASP A 114 -21.05 11.82 -13.42
CA ASP A 114 -20.30 11.87 -14.68
C ASP A 114 -18.96 12.57 -14.44
N ILE A 115 -17.97 11.82 -13.98
CA ILE A 115 -16.65 12.30 -13.58
C ILE A 115 -15.60 11.69 -14.49
N ASP A 116 -14.65 12.50 -14.94
CA ASP A 116 -13.49 12.05 -15.70
C ASP A 116 -12.69 11.01 -14.88
N GLU A 117 -12.41 9.88 -15.50
CA GLU A 117 -11.61 8.83 -14.89
C GLU A 117 -10.12 9.15 -14.99
N PHE A 118 -9.39 8.82 -13.94
CA PHE A 118 -7.94 8.79 -13.92
C PHE A 118 -7.45 7.36 -13.66
N LEU A 119 -6.67 6.81 -14.58
CA LEU A 119 -6.25 5.39 -14.52
C LEU A 119 -7.44 4.44 -14.41
N GLY A 120 -8.53 4.71 -15.14
CA GLY A 120 -9.71 3.85 -15.24
C GLY A 120 -10.65 3.88 -14.02
N SER A 121 -10.61 4.93 -13.18
CA SER A 121 -11.51 5.10 -12.04
C SER A 121 -11.78 6.57 -11.75
N ALA A 122 -13.00 6.88 -11.34
CA ALA A 122 -13.41 8.18 -10.83
C ALA A 122 -13.05 8.38 -9.34
N ALA A 123 -12.55 7.33 -8.64
CA ALA A 123 -12.25 7.41 -7.21
C ALA A 123 -11.20 8.47 -6.89
N THR A 124 -11.48 9.27 -5.86
CA THR A 124 -10.55 10.28 -5.33
C THR A 124 -9.50 9.61 -4.43
N PHE A 125 -8.24 9.85 -4.74
CA PHE A 125 -7.12 9.61 -3.84
C PHE A 125 -6.56 10.95 -3.36
N THR A 126 -6.99 11.40 -2.19
CA THR A 126 -6.70 12.76 -1.69
C THR A 126 -5.22 13.01 -1.42
N LEU A 127 -4.47 12.00 -0.97
CA LEU A 127 -3.03 12.10 -0.75
C LEU A 127 -2.27 12.29 -2.06
N GLY A 128 -2.63 11.52 -3.09
CA GLY A 128 -2.06 11.62 -4.43
C GLY A 128 -2.57 12.79 -5.26
N LYS A 129 -3.62 13.48 -4.80
CA LYS A 129 -4.22 14.66 -5.45
C LYS A 129 -4.77 14.37 -6.86
N PHE A 130 -5.43 13.22 -7.05
CA PHE A 130 -6.07 12.85 -8.32
C PHE A 130 -7.39 12.08 -8.13
N GLY A 131 -8.14 11.94 -9.22
CA GLY A 131 -9.49 11.37 -9.22
C GLY A 131 -10.56 12.35 -8.71
N GLY A 132 -11.82 11.96 -8.76
CA GLY A 132 -12.96 12.74 -8.28
C GLY A 132 -13.17 14.10 -8.98
N GLY A 133 -12.61 14.28 -10.16
CA GLY A 133 -12.62 15.54 -10.91
C GLY A 133 -11.61 16.58 -10.40
N THR A 134 -11.37 16.67 -9.11
CA THR A 134 -10.52 17.73 -8.50
C THR A 134 -9.26 17.18 -7.81
N GLY A 135 -9.17 15.88 -7.57
CA GLY A 135 -8.10 15.28 -6.78
C GLY A 135 -8.18 15.58 -5.27
N ALA A 136 -9.29 16.13 -4.82
CA ALA A 136 -9.49 16.57 -3.43
C ALA A 136 -10.91 16.27 -2.94
N ALA A 137 -11.13 16.47 -1.65
CA ALA A 137 -12.47 16.51 -1.10
C ALA A 137 -13.26 17.69 -1.69
N LEU A 138 -14.55 17.48 -1.92
CA LEU A 138 -15.45 18.51 -2.43
C LEU A 138 -15.57 19.67 -1.42
N ARG A 139 -15.71 20.85 -1.96
CA ARG A 139 -15.88 22.11 -1.21
C ARG A 139 -17.24 22.73 -1.50
N ALA A 140 -17.63 23.70 -0.71
CA ALA A 140 -18.80 24.52 -1.02
C ALA A 140 -18.65 25.14 -2.40
N ASP A 141 -19.74 25.18 -3.15
CA ASP A 141 -19.87 25.70 -4.51
C ASP A 141 -19.23 24.83 -5.62
N ASP A 142 -18.63 23.68 -5.28
CA ASP A 142 -18.25 22.70 -6.31
C ASP A 142 -19.49 22.17 -7.02
N THR A 143 -19.36 21.98 -8.33
CA THR A 143 -20.41 21.43 -9.17
C THR A 143 -20.01 20.05 -9.70
N VAL A 144 -20.88 19.07 -9.52
CA VAL A 144 -20.65 17.69 -9.94
C VAL A 144 -21.69 17.29 -10.99
N PRO A 145 -21.28 16.93 -12.20
CA PRO A 145 -22.19 16.49 -13.25
C PRO A 145 -22.87 15.16 -12.89
N LEU A 146 -24.12 15.00 -13.30
CA LEU A 146 -24.89 13.76 -13.15
C LEU A 146 -24.84 12.95 -14.44
N GLY A 147 -24.73 11.62 -14.30
CA GLY A 147 -24.87 10.69 -15.42
C GLY A 147 -26.31 10.55 -15.91
N THR A 148 -26.50 9.74 -16.94
CA THR A 148 -27.83 9.49 -17.52
C THR A 148 -28.69 8.66 -16.56
N PRO A 149 -29.88 9.17 -16.13
CA PRO A 149 -30.71 8.49 -15.15
C PRO A 149 -31.17 7.10 -15.59
N SER A 150 -31.20 6.17 -14.64
CA SER A 150 -31.75 4.82 -14.85
C SER A 150 -33.28 4.86 -14.87
N THR A 151 -33.89 3.97 -15.64
CA THR A 151 -35.33 3.74 -15.67
C THR A 151 -35.80 2.60 -14.76
N ARG A 152 -34.88 1.89 -14.11
CA ARG A 152 -35.16 0.69 -13.29
C ARG A 152 -34.86 0.98 -11.81
N ILE A 153 -35.68 1.81 -11.19
CA ILE A 153 -35.48 2.22 -9.78
C ILE A 153 -36.37 1.34 -8.89
N ALA A 154 -35.74 0.69 -7.88
CA ALA A 154 -36.46 -0.03 -6.82
C ALA A 154 -36.75 0.92 -5.65
N PRO A 155 -37.85 0.71 -4.87
CA PRO A 155 -38.26 1.66 -3.83
C PRO A 155 -37.33 1.70 -2.60
N ALA A 156 -36.63 0.59 -2.31
CA ALA A 156 -35.74 0.49 -1.13
C ALA A 156 -34.78 -0.70 -1.26
N VAL A 157 -33.69 -0.66 -0.48
CA VAL A 157 -32.88 -1.85 -0.22
C VAL A 157 -33.69 -2.86 0.59
N PRO A 158 -33.70 -4.15 0.23
CA PRO A 158 -34.40 -5.17 1.00
C PRO A 158 -33.89 -5.21 2.45
N MET A 159 -34.80 -5.28 3.43
CA MET A 159 -34.45 -5.27 4.85
C MET A 159 -33.45 -6.38 5.22
N ALA A 160 -33.54 -7.54 4.56
CA ALA A 160 -32.62 -8.67 4.79
C ALA A 160 -31.18 -8.38 4.35
N ASP A 161 -30.98 -7.39 3.48
CA ASP A 161 -29.66 -7.03 2.95
C ASP A 161 -29.01 -5.87 3.70
N LEU A 162 -29.75 -5.18 4.60
CA LEU A 162 -29.22 -4.07 5.37
C LEU A 162 -28.07 -4.52 6.28
N PRO A 163 -26.90 -3.82 6.23
CA PRO A 163 -25.83 -4.09 7.15
C PRO A 163 -26.20 -3.65 8.59
N ALA A 164 -25.66 -4.35 9.58
CA ALA A 164 -25.81 -3.98 10.98
C ALA A 164 -24.59 -3.15 11.41
N PHE A 165 -24.86 -2.01 12.06
CA PHE A 165 -23.84 -1.15 12.64
C PHE A 165 -23.85 -1.26 14.16
N GLY A 166 -22.69 -1.17 14.81
CA GLY A 166 -22.55 -1.25 16.25
C GLY A 166 -21.22 -0.63 16.68
N HIS A 167 -20.98 -0.57 18.00
CA HIS A 167 -19.71 -0.13 18.58
C HIS A 167 -18.79 -1.30 18.93
N ARG A 168 -19.24 -2.51 18.67
CA ARG A 168 -18.47 -3.74 18.82
C ARG A 168 -18.54 -4.52 17.50
N TRP A 169 -17.38 -4.72 16.91
CA TRP A 169 -17.25 -5.31 15.58
C TRP A 169 -16.54 -6.64 15.65
N GLU A 170 -17.08 -7.63 14.96
CA GLU A 170 -16.39 -8.88 14.66
C GLU A 170 -15.91 -8.83 13.22
N LEU A 171 -14.59 -9.04 13.02
CA LEU A 171 -13.97 -9.13 11.72
C LEU A 171 -13.50 -10.56 11.48
N ALA A 172 -14.08 -11.23 10.50
CA ALA A 172 -13.62 -12.53 10.05
C ALA A 172 -12.25 -12.41 9.39
N VAL A 173 -11.28 -13.20 9.85
CA VAL A 173 -9.89 -13.17 9.39
C VAL A 173 -9.37 -14.55 9.06
N THR A 174 -8.41 -14.62 8.11
CA THR A 174 -7.57 -15.79 7.87
C THR A 174 -6.17 -15.56 8.43
N GLU A 175 -5.49 -16.61 8.90
CA GLU A 175 -4.07 -16.55 9.30
C GLU A 175 -3.18 -16.37 8.07
N GLY A 176 -2.11 -15.58 8.22
CA GLY A 176 -1.14 -15.28 7.17
C GLY A 176 -1.24 -13.86 6.61
N PRO A 177 -0.22 -13.46 5.84
CA PRO A 177 0.91 -14.28 5.36
C PRO A 177 2.02 -14.54 6.39
N HIS A 178 2.16 -13.72 7.44
CA HIS A 178 3.26 -13.77 8.41
C HIS A 178 2.77 -14.22 9.78
N GLY A 179 2.29 -15.45 9.87
CA GLY A 179 1.68 -16.02 11.08
C GLY A 179 2.70 -16.64 12.06
N ALA A 180 2.14 -17.39 13.00
CA ALA A 180 2.89 -18.17 13.96
C ALA A 180 3.21 -19.59 13.39
N PRO A 181 4.34 -20.21 13.73
CA PRO A 181 5.32 -19.80 14.74
C PRO A 181 6.52 -18.99 14.18
N GLU A 182 6.53 -18.64 12.90
CA GLU A 182 7.71 -18.08 12.23
C GLU A 182 7.96 -16.61 12.63
N PHE A 183 6.91 -15.80 12.68
CA PHE A 183 7.00 -14.35 12.98
C PHE A 183 6.45 -14.02 14.36
N PHE A 184 5.37 -14.66 14.75
CA PHE A 184 4.70 -14.52 16.03
C PHE A 184 4.77 -15.81 16.82
N THR A 185 4.70 -15.73 18.15
CA THR A 185 4.48 -16.92 18.99
C THR A 185 3.03 -17.39 18.85
N ARG A 186 2.75 -18.64 19.21
CA ARG A 186 1.36 -19.12 19.27
C ARG A 186 0.55 -18.36 20.31
N THR A 187 1.19 -17.95 21.41
CA THR A 187 0.58 -17.10 22.44
C THR A 187 0.18 -15.73 21.87
N ASP A 188 1.01 -15.12 21.02
CA ASP A 188 0.65 -13.88 20.34
C ASP A 188 -0.58 -14.05 19.47
N PHE A 189 -0.64 -15.13 18.69
CA PHE A 189 -1.79 -15.41 17.84
C PHE A 189 -3.06 -15.61 18.68
N ASP A 190 -3.00 -16.40 19.75
CA ASP A 190 -4.13 -16.57 20.69
C ASP A 190 -4.54 -15.24 21.32
N THR A 191 -3.59 -14.34 21.59
CA THR A 191 -3.85 -12.99 22.08
C THR A 191 -4.54 -12.13 21.03
N ILE A 192 -4.07 -12.16 19.78
CA ILE A 192 -4.67 -11.40 18.65
C ILE A 192 -6.15 -11.76 18.49
N ILE A 193 -6.49 -13.05 18.49
CA ILE A 193 -7.89 -13.49 18.32
C ILE A 193 -8.70 -13.44 19.62
N GLY A 194 -8.05 -13.44 20.79
CA GLY A 194 -8.66 -13.44 22.13
C GLY A 194 -8.98 -12.05 22.68
N THR A 195 -8.47 -10.98 22.09
CA THR A 195 -8.55 -9.61 22.62
C THR A 195 -9.57 -8.76 21.86
N ASP A 196 -10.27 -7.88 22.56
CA ASP A 196 -11.02 -6.77 21.97
C ASP A 196 -10.05 -5.59 21.80
N TYR A 197 -9.75 -5.21 20.57
CA TYR A 197 -8.92 -4.05 20.24
C TYR A 197 -9.76 -2.79 20.17
N GLU A 198 -9.25 -1.66 20.65
CA GLU A 198 -9.92 -0.36 20.53
C GLU A 198 -9.45 0.38 19.27
N VAL A 199 -10.38 1.00 18.54
CA VAL A 199 -10.07 1.84 17.38
C VAL A 199 -9.50 3.17 17.85
N HIS A 200 -8.27 3.47 17.43
CA HIS A 200 -7.57 4.71 17.75
C HIS A 200 -8.11 5.89 16.93
N PHE A 201 -8.09 7.10 17.52
CA PHE A 201 -8.59 8.32 16.85
C PHE A 201 -7.82 8.71 15.58
N ASN A 202 -6.56 8.31 15.48
CA ASN A 202 -5.73 8.55 14.28
C ASN A 202 -5.92 7.41 13.28
N SER A 203 -7.12 7.32 12.72
CA SER A 203 -7.53 6.31 11.74
C SER A 203 -8.18 7.00 10.55
N ASP A 204 -7.85 6.56 9.35
CA ASP A 204 -8.38 7.11 8.10
C ASP A 204 -8.50 6.03 7.00
N ARG A 205 -8.60 6.45 5.75
CA ARG A 205 -8.71 5.56 4.59
C ARG A 205 -7.43 4.78 4.29
N THR A 206 -6.27 5.24 4.79
CA THR A 206 -4.98 4.54 4.63
C THR A 206 -4.89 3.33 5.55
N GLY A 207 -5.46 3.45 6.76
CA GLY A 207 -5.52 2.36 7.74
C GLY A 207 -6.23 2.75 9.03
N VAL A 208 -6.84 1.74 9.64
CA VAL A 208 -7.47 1.84 10.94
C VAL A 208 -6.48 1.37 12.00
N ARG A 209 -5.93 2.32 12.75
CA ARG A 209 -5.00 2.03 13.85
C ARG A 209 -5.76 1.46 15.04
N LEU A 210 -5.18 0.44 15.67
CA LEU A 210 -5.78 -0.23 16.82
C LEU A 210 -4.90 -0.08 18.07
N ILE A 211 -5.54 -0.12 19.23
CA ILE A 211 -4.90 -0.15 20.55
C ILE A 211 -5.14 -1.54 21.13
N GLY A 212 -4.06 -2.22 21.50
CA GLY A 212 -4.13 -3.58 22.05
C GLY A 212 -2.80 -4.02 22.65
N PRO A 213 -2.69 -5.28 23.08
CA PRO A 213 -1.47 -5.81 23.67
C PRO A 213 -0.32 -5.85 22.66
N LYS A 214 0.89 -5.68 23.16
CA LYS A 214 2.12 -5.87 22.38
C LYS A 214 2.40 -7.37 22.20
N PRO A 215 2.89 -7.80 21.02
CA PRO A 215 3.36 -9.17 20.82
C PRO A 215 4.63 -9.48 21.62
N GLU A 216 4.80 -10.75 21.97
CA GLU A 216 6.05 -11.30 22.55
C GLU A 216 7.12 -11.56 21.47
N TRP A 217 6.66 -11.70 20.21
CA TRP A 217 7.45 -11.99 19.01
C TRP A 217 8.21 -13.33 19.04
N ALA A 218 8.18 -14.05 17.93
CA ALA A 218 8.99 -15.27 17.75
C ALA A 218 10.45 -14.97 17.36
N ARG A 219 10.74 -13.72 16.97
CA ARG A 219 12.04 -13.24 16.50
C ARG A 219 12.55 -12.11 17.39
N THR A 220 13.87 -11.91 17.41
CA THR A 220 14.53 -10.84 18.16
C THR A 220 14.65 -9.54 17.37
N ASP A 221 14.70 -9.64 16.03
CA ASP A 221 14.79 -8.50 15.10
C ASP A 221 14.39 -8.94 13.68
N GLY A 222 14.45 -8.01 12.73
CA GLY A 222 14.17 -8.23 11.30
C GLY A 222 15.41 -8.57 10.47
N GLY A 223 16.57 -8.80 11.07
CA GLY A 223 17.83 -9.01 10.36
C GLY A 223 18.21 -7.80 9.49
N GLU A 224 18.57 -8.03 8.23
CA GLU A 224 18.92 -6.96 7.29
C GLU A 224 17.77 -5.99 7.00
N ALA A 225 16.52 -6.36 7.28
CA ALA A 225 15.35 -5.51 7.05
C ALA A 225 15.15 -4.46 8.14
N GLY A 226 15.67 -4.67 9.36
CA GLY A 226 15.57 -3.70 10.44
C GLY A 226 15.69 -4.29 11.84
N LEU A 227 15.71 -3.40 12.84
CA LEU A 227 16.00 -3.78 14.24
C LEU A 227 14.79 -4.32 15.00
N HIS A 228 13.58 -4.06 14.54
CA HIS A 228 12.37 -4.50 15.23
C HIS A 228 11.93 -5.87 14.69
N PRO A 229 11.41 -6.79 15.54
CA PRO A 229 10.90 -8.09 15.09
C PRO A 229 9.81 -8.03 14.02
N SER A 230 9.05 -6.93 13.95
CA SER A 230 8.05 -6.73 12.89
C SER A 230 8.65 -6.47 11.51
N ASN A 231 9.95 -6.13 11.41
CA ASN A 231 10.55 -5.77 10.15
C ASN A 231 10.84 -6.97 9.26
N ILE A 232 10.50 -6.85 7.98
CA ILE A 232 10.85 -7.78 6.90
C ILE A 232 11.27 -6.99 5.67
N HIS A 233 11.84 -7.66 4.67
CA HIS A 233 12.04 -7.06 3.35
C HIS A 233 10.68 -6.71 2.74
N ASP A 234 10.60 -5.57 2.07
CA ASP A 234 9.34 -5.06 1.55
C ASP A 234 8.61 -6.10 0.70
N ASN A 235 7.39 -6.36 1.09
CA ASN A 235 6.45 -7.25 0.41
C ASN A 235 5.16 -6.52 0.07
N ALA A 236 4.35 -7.12 -0.79
CA ALA A 236 3.07 -6.54 -1.15
C ALA A 236 2.03 -6.74 -0.05
N TYR A 237 1.36 -5.65 0.30
CA TYR A 237 0.23 -5.63 1.23
C TYR A 237 -1.09 -5.90 0.52
N THR A 238 -2.13 -6.13 1.31
CA THR A 238 -3.51 -6.20 0.83
C THR A 238 -4.45 -5.44 1.75
N ILE A 239 -5.57 -4.96 1.21
CA ILE A 239 -6.63 -4.31 2.01
C ILE A 239 -7.16 -5.29 3.04
N GLY A 240 -7.25 -4.84 4.30
CA GLY A 240 -7.67 -5.66 5.42
C GLY A 240 -6.57 -6.48 6.08
N ALA A 241 -5.31 -6.41 5.62
CA ALA A 241 -4.18 -6.98 6.35
C ALA A 241 -3.99 -6.23 7.68
N LEU A 242 -3.77 -6.98 8.77
CA LEU A 242 -3.38 -6.43 10.06
C LEU A 242 -1.86 -6.26 10.07
N ASP A 243 -1.39 -5.07 9.73
CA ASP A 243 0.01 -4.68 9.70
C ASP A 243 0.52 -4.30 11.09
N PHE A 244 1.68 -4.83 11.50
CA PHE A 244 2.34 -4.46 12.75
C PHE A 244 3.50 -3.50 12.49
N THR A 245 3.22 -2.22 12.47
CA THR A 245 4.25 -1.17 12.42
C THR A 245 4.90 -1.02 13.79
N GLY A 246 6.00 -1.73 14.03
CA GLY A 246 6.52 -1.96 15.38
C GLY A 246 5.51 -2.81 16.17
N ASP A 247 5.16 -2.37 17.38
CA ASP A 247 4.16 -3.02 18.22
C ASP A 247 2.72 -2.53 17.97
N THR A 248 2.52 -1.62 17.01
CA THR A 248 1.21 -1.01 16.75
C THR A 248 0.50 -1.73 15.61
N PRO A 249 -0.67 -2.36 15.86
CA PRO A 249 -1.47 -2.98 14.82
C PRO A 249 -2.28 -1.94 14.03
N ILE A 250 -2.27 -2.06 12.70
CA ILE A 250 -2.98 -1.19 11.75
C ILE A 250 -3.70 -2.07 10.74
N LEU A 251 -5.02 -1.97 10.62
CA LEU A 251 -5.79 -2.58 9.55
C LEU A 251 -5.67 -1.72 8.29
N LEU A 252 -5.03 -2.23 7.25
CA LEU A 252 -4.79 -1.48 6.02
C LEU A 252 -6.09 -1.23 5.24
N GLY A 253 -6.28 0.01 4.83
CA GLY A 253 -7.46 0.50 4.10
C GLY A 253 -7.25 0.56 2.58
N PRO A 254 -8.27 0.99 1.82
CA PRO A 254 -8.22 1.07 0.36
C PRO A 254 -7.29 2.17 -0.18
N ASP A 255 -6.86 3.12 0.65
CA ASP A 255 -5.83 4.12 0.35
C ASP A 255 -4.49 3.79 1.03
N GLY A 256 -4.31 2.57 1.53
CA GLY A 256 -3.08 2.10 2.17
C GLY A 256 -1.91 1.94 1.18
N PRO A 257 -0.70 1.72 1.69
CA PRO A 257 0.48 1.47 0.86
C PRO A 257 0.40 0.09 0.20
N SER A 258 0.93 -0.02 -1.02
CA SER A 258 0.97 -1.29 -1.75
C SER A 258 2.13 -2.19 -1.33
N LEU A 259 3.23 -1.59 -0.90
CA LEU A 259 4.42 -2.26 -0.40
C LEU A 259 4.77 -1.77 0.99
N GLY A 260 5.41 -2.62 1.77
CA GLY A 260 6.02 -2.25 3.02
C GLY A 260 6.78 -3.40 3.68
N GLY A 261 7.58 -3.03 4.65
CA GLY A 261 8.53 -3.90 5.32
C GLY A 261 8.07 -4.33 6.72
N PHE A 262 6.78 -4.67 6.89
CA PHE A 262 6.24 -5.12 8.18
C PHE A 262 5.39 -6.39 8.03
N VAL A 263 5.34 -7.16 9.11
CA VAL A 263 4.61 -8.43 9.15
C VAL A 263 3.11 -8.26 9.32
N CYS A 264 2.34 -9.13 8.66
CA CYS A 264 0.88 -9.19 8.74
C CYS A 264 0.44 -10.59 9.18
N PRO A 265 0.09 -10.83 10.47
CA PRO A 265 -0.27 -12.16 10.98
C PRO A 265 -1.63 -12.64 10.51
N VAL A 266 -2.58 -11.73 10.27
CA VAL A 266 -3.94 -12.05 9.81
C VAL A 266 -4.41 -11.07 8.76
N THR A 267 -5.38 -11.50 7.95
CA THR A 267 -6.01 -10.67 6.90
C THR A 267 -7.53 -10.81 6.97
N VAL A 268 -8.24 -9.70 6.99
CA VAL A 268 -9.72 -9.65 6.95
C VAL A 268 -10.22 -10.22 5.62
N VAL A 269 -11.16 -11.16 5.69
CA VAL A 269 -11.76 -11.75 4.49
C VAL A 269 -12.54 -10.71 3.67
N ALA A 270 -12.57 -10.90 2.36
CA ALA A 270 -13.20 -9.96 1.42
C ALA A 270 -14.66 -9.61 1.79
N ALA A 271 -15.40 -10.57 2.35
CA ALA A 271 -16.78 -10.36 2.79
C ALA A 271 -16.94 -9.36 3.94
N ASP A 272 -15.90 -9.12 4.74
CA ASP A 272 -15.94 -8.26 5.93
C ASP A 272 -15.17 -6.94 5.76
N ARG A 273 -14.44 -6.74 4.66
CA ARG A 273 -13.64 -5.52 4.41
C ARG A 273 -14.47 -4.24 4.47
N TRP A 274 -15.74 -4.29 4.07
CA TRP A 274 -16.65 -3.14 4.16
C TRP A 274 -16.77 -2.56 5.58
N LYS A 275 -16.63 -3.41 6.62
CA LYS A 275 -16.73 -3.01 8.04
C LYS A 275 -15.64 -2.02 8.41
N LEU A 276 -14.45 -2.10 7.79
CA LEU A 276 -13.35 -1.15 8.03
C LEU A 276 -13.80 0.29 7.76
N GLY A 277 -14.71 0.48 6.79
CA GLY A 277 -15.29 1.76 6.45
C GLY A 277 -16.20 2.36 7.51
N GLN A 278 -16.65 1.56 8.46
CA GLN A 278 -17.61 1.98 9.48
C GLN A 278 -17.05 2.01 10.91
N LEU A 279 -15.79 1.59 11.10
CA LEU A 279 -15.11 1.67 12.39
C LEU A 279 -14.92 3.13 12.81
N THR A 280 -15.33 3.46 14.05
CA THR A 280 -15.18 4.79 14.64
C THR A 280 -14.22 4.75 15.83
N PRO A 281 -13.48 5.84 16.11
CA PRO A 281 -12.65 5.93 17.31
C PRO A 281 -13.43 5.55 18.59
N GLY A 282 -12.86 4.67 19.40
CA GLY A 282 -13.47 4.12 20.61
C GLY A 282 -14.34 2.87 20.38
N ASP A 283 -14.61 2.48 19.14
CA ASP A 283 -15.21 1.17 18.84
C ASP A 283 -14.26 0.04 19.24
N THR A 284 -14.81 -1.15 19.48
CA THR A 284 -14.02 -2.35 19.73
C THR A 284 -14.08 -3.31 18.54
N VAL A 285 -12.93 -3.93 18.24
CA VAL A 285 -12.75 -4.91 17.17
C VAL A 285 -12.30 -6.23 17.75
N ARG A 286 -13.01 -7.32 17.43
CA ARG A 286 -12.64 -8.70 17.73
C ARG A 286 -12.33 -9.42 16.42
N PHE A 287 -11.15 -10.02 16.32
CA PHE A 287 -10.78 -10.89 15.19
C PHE A 287 -11.34 -12.30 15.40
N VAL A 288 -12.04 -12.79 14.36
CA VAL A 288 -12.71 -14.09 14.38
C VAL A 288 -12.07 -14.96 13.27
N PRO A 289 -11.24 -15.96 13.64
CA PRO A 289 -10.56 -16.77 12.63
C PRO A 289 -11.56 -17.65 11.88
N VAL A 290 -11.42 -17.69 10.54
CA VAL A 290 -12.23 -18.50 9.64
C VAL A 290 -11.35 -19.24 8.64
N ARG A 291 -11.86 -20.32 8.08
CA ARG A 291 -11.25 -20.96 6.92
C ARG A 291 -11.55 -20.18 5.65
N ALA A 292 -10.54 -19.98 4.80
CA ALA A 292 -10.69 -19.23 3.55
C ALA A 292 -11.77 -19.80 2.62
N GLU A 293 -11.89 -21.11 2.54
CA GLU A 293 -12.91 -21.82 1.75
C GLU A 293 -14.35 -21.61 2.23
N HIS A 294 -14.52 -21.08 3.43
CA HIS A 294 -15.83 -20.73 4.01
C HIS A 294 -16.17 -19.23 3.85
N ALA A 295 -15.26 -18.42 3.35
CA ALA A 295 -15.50 -17.02 3.10
C ALA A 295 -16.42 -16.80 1.88
N ALA A 296 -17.25 -15.75 1.92
CA ALA A 296 -18.09 -15.38 0.80
C ALA A 296 -17.27 -14.75 -0.33
N PRO A 297 -17.57 -14.98 -1.61
CA PRO A 297 -16.99 -14.22 -2.70
C PRO A 297 -17.18 -12.71 -2.49
N ALA A 298 -16.18 -11.90 -2.85
CA ALA A 298 -16.24 -10.44 -2.73
C ALA A 298 -17.39 -9.81 -3.53
N ALA A 299 -17.83 -10.47 -4.62
CA ALA A 299 -18.97 -10.05 -5.44
C ALA A 299 -20.34 -10.26 -4.76
N ALA A 300 -20.42 -11.11 -3.72
CA ALA A 300 -21.69 -11.37 -3.02
C ALA A 300 -22.15 -10.14 -2.22
N LEU A 301 -23.45 -9.89 -2.19
CA LEU A 301 -24.08 -8.79 -1.49
C LEU A 301 -25.13 -9.28 -0.48
N GLY A 302 -25.38 -8.46 0.54
CA GLY A 302 -26.48 -8.63 1.48
C GLY A 302 -26.45 -9.92 2.28
N ALA A 303 -27.62 -10.58 2.39
CA ALA A 303 -27.81 -11.78 3.20
C ALA A 303 -26.94 -12.97 2.74
N SER A 304 -26.71 -13.10 1.43
CA SER A 304 -25.83 -14.15 0.88
C SER A 304 -24.38 -13.99 1.35
N ARG A 305 -23.90 -12.77 1.44
CA ARG A 305 -22.55 -12.45 1.95
C ARG A 305 -22.40 -12.90 3.43
N ARG A 306 -23.39 -12.62 4.26
CA ARG A 306 -23.36 -13.02 5.69
C ARG A 306 -23.50 -14.53 5.91
N ALA A 307 -24.36 -15.17 5.14
CA ALA A 307 -24.68 -16.59 5.31
C ALA A 307 -23.50 -17.53 4.93
N SER A 308 -22.54 -17.03 4.14
CA SER A 308 -21.39 -17.83 3.69
C SER A 308 -20.14 -17.69 4.56
N LEU A 309 -20.15 -16.84 5.59
CA LEU A 309 -19.14 -16.87 6.64
C LEU A 309 -19.31 -18.18 7.44
N GLY A 310 -18.34 -19.07 7.30
CA GLY A 310 -18.42 -20.42 7.86
C GLY A 310 -18.20 -20.47 9.37
N THR A 311 -18.08 -21.69 9.87
CA THR A 311 -17.77 -21.96 11.27
C THR A 311 -16.39 -21.38 11.61
N VAL A 312 -16.33 -20.58 12.66
CA VAL A 312 -15.08 -20.10 13.26
C VAL A 312 -14.24 -21.28 13.68
N LEU A 313 -13.07 -21.42 13.09
CA LEU A 313 -12.04 -22.37 13.50
C LEU A 313 -10.91 -21.56 14.13
N SER A 314 -10.45 -21.95 15.30
CA SER A 314 -9.22 -21.38 15.83
C SER A 314 -8.08 -21.84 14.95
N ALA A 315 -7.64 -20.99 14.01
CA ALA A 315 -6.36 -21.15 13.36
C ALA A 315 -5.28 -21.41 14.42
N GLY A 316 -4.19 -21.93 14.21
CA GLY A 316 -3.21 -22.20 15.25
C GLY A 316 -3.52 -23.34 16.24
N ARG A 317 -4.77 -23.69 16.48
CA ARG A 317 -5.15 -24.90 17.23
C ARG A 317 -5.31 -26.13 16.34
N ASP A 318 -5.61 -25.92 15.08
CA ASP A 318 -5.71 -26.97 14.05
C ASP A 318 -4.42 -27.12 13.22
N GLY A 319 -3.36 -26.36 13.59
CA GLY A 319 -2.07 -26.40 12.92
C GLY A 319 -1.96 -25.50 11.69
N ASP A 320 -2.95 -24.69 11.37
CA ASP A 320 -2.87 -23.70 10.29
C ASP A 320 -1.81 -22.64 10.64
N ASP A 321 -0.80 -22.47 9.79
CA ASP A 321 0.27 -21.50 9.91
C ASP A 321 0.26 -20.46 8.77
N GLY A 322 -0.80 -20.46 7.96
CA GLY A 322 -0.93 -19.58 6.78
C GLY A 322 -0.12 -20.06 5.58
N VAL A 323 0.67 -21.12 5.69
CA VAL A 323 1.44 -21.70 4.59
C VAL A 323 0.58 -22.69 3.81
N LEU A 324 0.36 -22.40 2.53
CA LEU A 324 -0.45 -23.23 1.64
C LEU A 324 0.37 -24.36 0.99
N ARG A 325 1.63 -24.06 0.63
CA ARG A 325 2.54 -25.02 -0.02
C ARG A 325 3.99 -24.58 0.16
N ARG A 326 4.92 -25.53 0.21
CA ARG A 326 6.37 -25.33 0.07
C ARG A 326 6.90 -26.22 -1.04
N ALA A 327 7.87 -25.72 -1.80
CA ALA A 327 8.58 -26.48 -2.83
C ALA A 327 10.01 -25.97 -2.98
N GLU A 328 10.89 -26.79 -3.59
CA GLU A 328 12.20 -26.36 -4.05
C GLU A 328 12.09 -26.01 -5.55
N VAL A 329 12.69 -24.91 -5.97
CA VAL A 329 12.69 -24.45 -7.37
C VAL A 329 14.04 -24.68 -8.05
N ASP A 330 15.12 -24.73 -7.27
CA ASP A 330 16.45 -25.18 -7.66
C ASP A 330 17.22 -25.68 -6.40
N ASP A 331 18.48 -26.11 -6.57
CA ASP A 331 19.27 -26.70 -5.47
C ASP A 331 19.54 -25.74 -4.29
N GLU A 332 19.31 -24.43 -4.49
CA GLU A 332 19.62 -23.37 -3.51
C GLU A 332 18.39 -22.56 -3.09
N THR A 333 17.29 -22.66 -3.83
CA THR A 333 16.14 -21.74 -3.67
C THR A 333 14.85 -22.50 -3.40
N GLY A 334 14.32 -22.36 -2.20
CA GLY A 334 12.96 -22.77 -1.85
C GLY A 334 11.92 -21.71 -2.21
N VAL A 335 10.69 -22.15 -2.42
CA VAL A 335 9.51 -21.27 -2.57
C VAL A 335 8.46 -21.63 -1.54
N THR A 336 7.91 -20.62 -0.90
CA THR A 336 6.80 -20.75 0.06
C THR A 336 5.60 -19.96 -0.46
N TYR A 337 4.47 -20.63 -0.60
CA TYR A 337 3.19 -20.02 -0.96
C TYR A 337 2.40 -19.79 0.31
N ARG A 338 2.13 -18.51 0.63
CA ARG A 338 1.43 -18.11 1.85
C ARG A 338 0.04 -17.58 1.54
N ARG A 339 -0.90 -17.85 2.43
CA ARG A 339 -2.24 -17.28 2.36
C ARG A 339 -2.19 -15.78 2.65
N GLN A 340 -2.88 -14.99 1.84
CA GLN A 340 -3.05 -13.57 2.03
C GLN A 340 -4.54 -13.22 1.85
N GLY A 341 -5.31 -13.35 2.92
CA GLY A 341 -6.76 -13.30 2.86
C GLY A 341 -7.38 -14.56 2.24
N ASP A 342 -8.60 -14.43 1.78
CA ASP A 342 -9.36 -15.48 1.07
C ASP A 342 -9.26 -15.34 -0.46
N ASP A 343 -8.62 -14.26 -0.95
CA ASP A 343 -8.53 -13.87 -2.35
C ASP A 343 -7.08 -13.65 -2.86
N GLY A 344 -6.07 -14.07 -2.09
CA GLY A 344 -4.69 -13.84 -2.47
C GLY A 344 -3.69 -14.91 -2.01
N VAL A 345 -2.59 -14.98 -2.74
CA VAL A 345 -1.39 -15.78 -2.42
C VAL A 345 -0.18 -14.87 -2.47
N LEU A 346 0.65 -14.95 -1.43
CA LEU A 346 2.00 -14.38 -1.42
C LEU A 346 3.00 -15.50 -1.71
N VAL A 347 3.68 -15.42 -2.85
CA VAL A 347 4.78 -16.32 -3.24
C VAL A 347 6.07 -15.73 -2.72
N GLU A 348 6.81 -16.45 -1.88
CA GLU A 348 8.08 -16.00 -1.32
C GLU A 348 9.23 -16.94 -1.68
N TYR A 349 10.36 -16.38 -2.12
CA TYR A 349 11.56 -17.13 -2.46
C TYR A 349 12.65 -16.99 -1.40
N GLY A 350 13.34 -18.12 -1.12
CA GLY A 350 14.52 -18.19 -0.26
C GLY A 350 14.28 -17.70 1.17
N THR A 351 15.36 -17.28 1.81
CA THR A 351 15.38 -16.78 3.19
C THR A 351 15.16 -15.26 3.25
N LEU A 352 15.01 -14.70 4.47
CA LEU A 352 14.86 -13.26 4.73
C LEU A 352 16.20 -12.52 4.55
N THR A 353 16.78 -12.58 3.35
CA THR A 353 18.02 -11.90 2.98
C THR A 353 17.82 -11.01 1.77
N LEU A 354 18.60 -9.93 1.67
CA LEU A 354 18.62 -9.07 0.49
C LEU A 354 19.48 -9.70 -0.61
N ASP A 355 18.83 -10.44 -1.50
CA ASP A 355 19.46 -11.11 -2.63
C ASP A 355 18.81 -10.70 -3.97
N LEU A 356 19.62 -10.14 -4.89
CA LEU A 356 19.15 -9.72 -6.21
C LEU A 356 18.78 -10.92 -7.11
N GLY A 357 19.30 -12.10 -6.82
CA GLY A 357 18.89 -13.34 -7.49
C GLY A 357 17.45 -13.72 -7.16
N LEU A 358 17.06 -13.64 -5.88
CA LEU A 358 15.68 -13.85 -5.46
C LEU A 358 14.75 -12.83 -6.13
N ARG A 359 15.18 -11.55 -6.19
CA ARG A 359 14.39 -10.51 -6.88
C ARG A 359 14.25 -10.77 -8.38
N ALA A 360 15.32 -11.26 -9.03
CA ALA A 360 15.26 -11.64 -10.44
C ALA A 360 14.31 -12.82 -10.67
N ARG A 361 14.26 -13.79 -9.74
CA ARG A 361 13.29 -14.90 -9.80
C ARG A 361 11.84 -14.40 -9.68
N VAL A 362 11.56 -13.52 -8.71
CA VAL A 362 10.26 -12.83 -8.59
C VAL A 362 9.87 -12.17 -9.91
N HIS A 363 10.81 -11.46 -10.55
CA HIS A 363 10.55 -10.79 -11.82
C HIS A 363 10.24 -11.77 -12.94
N ALA A 364 10.98 -12.88 -13.03
CA ALA A 364 10.72 -13.92 -14.03
C ALA A 364 9.31 -14.53 -13.88
N LEU A 365 8.89 -14.85 -12.65
CA LEU A 365 7.52 -15.32 -12.40
C LEU A 365 6.50 -14.25 -12.76
N HIS A 366 6.71 -13.00 -12.33
CA HIS A 366 5.83 -11.88 -12.63
C HIS A 366 5.62 -11.70 -14.14
N GLN A 367 6.70 -11.66 -14.93
CA GLN A 367 6.65 -11.53 -16.39
C GLN A 367 5.97 -12.74 -17.06
N HIS A 368 6.25 -13.95 -16.57
CA HIS A 368 5.59 -15.15 -17.06
C HIS A 368 4.07 -15.08 -16.86
N LEU A 369 3.61 -14.72 -15.65
CA LEU A 369 2.17 -14.61 -15.35
C LEU A 369 1.48 -13.48 -16.15
N ILE A 370 2.17 -12.35 -16.39
CA ILE A 370 1.67 -11.31 -17.29
C ILE A 370 1.48 -11.87 -18.71
N THR A 371 2.48 -12.59 -19.22
CA THR A 371 2.49 -13.11 -20.58
C THR A 371 1.37 -14.13 -20.82
N ILE A 372 1.12 -15.02 -19.87
CA ILE A 372 0.05 -16.03 -20.01
C ILE A 372 -1.34 -15.46 -19.73
N GLY A 373 -1.45 -14.34 -19.02
CA GLY A 373 -2.70 -13.62 -18.83
C GLY A 373 -3.82 -14.45 -18.18
N LEU A 374 -3.55 -15.04 -17.00
CA LEU A 374 -4.49 -15.92 -16.31
C LEU A 374 -5.83 -15.23 -16.02
N ARG A 375 -6.92 -15.81 -16.53
CA ARG A 375 -8.27 -15.32 -16.23
C ARG A 375 -8.55 -15.48 -14.74
N GLY A 376 -9.05 -14.43 -14.11
CA GLY A 376 -9.35 -14.39 -12.67
C GLY A 376 -8.25 -13.76 -11.84
N VAL A 377 -7.07 -13.51 -12.40
CA VAL A 377 -6.06 -12.65 -11.74
C VAL A 377 -6.54 -11.20 -11.79
N ILE A 378 -6.55 -10.56 -10.62
CA ILE A 378 -6.96 -9.16 -10.45
C ILE A 378 -5.72 -8.27 -10.42
N GLU A 379 -4.70 -8.63 -9.65
CA GLU A 379 -3.45 -7.88 -9.51
C GLU A 379 -2.25 -8.79 -9.27
N LEU A 380 -1.10 -8.35 -9.76
CA LEU A 380 0.22 -8.94 -9.54
C LEU A 380 1.12 -7.86 -8.96
N THR A 381 1.60 -8.02 -7.73
CA THR A 381 2.40 -6.99 -7.04
C THR A 381 3.70 -7.59 -6.53
N PRO A 382 4.85 -7.30 -7.19
CA PRO A 382 6.13 -7.81 -6.75
C PRO A 382 6.69 -7.02 -5.55
N GLY A 383 7.16 -7.74 -4.55
CA GLY A 383 8.02 -7.27 -3.48
C GLY A 383 9.49 -7.55 -3.76
N ILE A 384 10.34 -7.48 -2.72
CA ILE A 384 11.80 -7.67 -2.86
C ILE A 384 12.14 -9.14 -3.15
N ARG A 385 11.52 -10.07 -2.45
CA ARG A 385 11.69 -11.53 -2.64
C ARG A 385 10.36 -12.26 -2.78
N SER A 386 9.29 -11.52 -3.02
CA SER A 386 7.92 -12.04 -3.05
C SER A 386 7.13 -11.53 -4.24
N LEU A 387 6.08 -12.26 -4.61
CA LEU A 387 5.05 -11.84 -5.55
C LEU A 387 3.68 -12.08 -4.94
N GLN A 388 2.90 -11.02 -4.76
CA GLN A 388 1.49 -11.14 -4.44
C GLN A 388 0.69 -11.40 -5.71
N ILE A 389 -0.24 -12.34 -5.62
CA ILE A 389 -1.20 -12.67 -6.67
C ILE A 389 -2.58 -12.57 -6.05
N ARG A 390 -3.34 -11.54 -6.41
CA ARG A 390 -4.73 -11.39 -6.00
C ARG A 390 -5.64 -11.88 -7.11
N VAL A 391 -6.63 -12.68 -6.75
CA VAL A 391 -7.55 -13.31 -7.68
C VAL A 391 -9.02 -13.11 -7.32
N ASP A 392 -9.91 -13.35 -8.27
CA ASP A 392 -11.31 -13.64 -8.00
C ASP A 392 -11.44 -15.15 -7.76
N PRO A 393 -11.66 -15.62 -6.51
CA PRO A 393 -11.73 -17.05 -6.22
C PRO A 393 -12.91 -17.77 -6.88
N ALA A 394 -13.94 -17.03 -7.33
CA ALA A 394 -15.06 -17.59 -8.09
C ALA A 394 -14.66 -17.95 -9.54
N VAL A 395 -13.63 -17.31 -10.07
CA VAL A 395 -13.10 -17.54 -11.43
C VAL A 395 -11.84 -18.40 -11.39
N LEU A 396 -10.92 -18.12 -10.43
CA LEU A 396 -9.68 -18.84 -10.23
C LEU A 396 -9.53 -19.21 -8.76
N PRO A 397 -10.00 -20.40 -8.34
CA PRO A 397 -9.83 -20.88 -6.97
C PRO A 397 -8.36 -20.98 -6.55
N ILE A 398 -8.05 -20.68 -5.28
CA ILE A 398 -6.67 -20.67 -4.76
C ILE A 398 -5.95 -22.01 -5.00
N ALA A 399 -6.65 -23.16 -4.85
CA ALA A 399 -6.05 -24.47 -5.12
C ALA A 399 -5.60 -24.61 -6.60
N ALA A 400 -6.42 -24.17 -7.55
CA ALA A 400 -6.07 -24.17 -8.97
C ALA A 400 -4.92 -23.20 -9.26
N LEU A 401 -4.90 -22.02 -8.62
CA LEU A 401 -3.78 -21.09 -8.72
C LEU A 401 -2.47 -21.73 -8.26
N LEU A 402 -2.45 -22.45 -7.13
CA LEU A 402 -1.25 -23.12 -6.62
C LEU A 402 -0.70 -24.17 -7.59
N ASP A 403 -1.56 -24.88 -8.32
CA ASP A 403 -1.14 -25.86 -9.32
C ASP A 403 -0.56 -25.15 -10.57
N LEU A 404 -1.18 -24.08 -11.03
CA LEU A 404 -0.66 -23.25 -12.12
C LEU A 404 0.67 -22.60 -11.77
N LEU A 405 0.86 -22.18 -10.52
CA LEU A 405 2.14 -21.61 -10.06
C LEU A 405 3.24 -22.68 -10.03
N ALA A 406 2.94 -23.90 -9.60
CA ALA A 406 3.91 -25.00 -9.65
C ALA A 406 4.30 -25.35 -11.10
N GLU A 407 3.34 -25.31 -12.03
CA GLU A 407 3.61 -25.48 -13.46
C GLU A 407 4.46 -24.32 -14.01
N ALA A 408 4.12 -23.07 -13.65
CA ALA A 408 4.88 -21.90 -14.06
C ALA A 408 6.34 -22.00 -13.60
N GLU A 409 6.58 -22.38 -12.33
CA GLU A 409 7.94 -22.56 -11.78
C GLU A 409 8.80 -23.53 -12.60
N ALA A 410 8.19 -24.61 -13.09
CA ALA A 410 8.89 -25.60 -13.93
C ALA A 410 9.29 -25.08 -15.32
N HIS A 411 8.65 -23.99 -15.77
CA HIS A 411 8.92 -23.37 -17.09
C HIS A 411 9.81 -22.13 -17.00
N LEU A 412 10.06 -21.60 -15.79
CA LEU A 412 10.95 -20.45 -15.63
C LEU A 412 12.41 -20.84 -15.95
N PRO A 413 13.20 -19.93 -16.54
CA PRO A 413 14.62 -20.16 -16.78
C PRO A 413 15.35 -20.39 -15.45
N ASN A 414 16.47 -21.11 -15.51
CA ASN A 414 17.36 -21.24 -14.36
C ASN A 414 17.78 -19.84 -13.89
N SER A 415 17.80 -19.64 -12.57
CA SER A 415 18.18 -18.36 -11.97
C SER A 415 19.52 -17.84 -12.48
N ALA A 416 20.49 -18.74 -12.75
CA ALA A 416 21.80 -18.36 -13.28
C ALA A 416 21.76 -17.73 -14.69
N GLU A 417 20.74 -18.02 -15.48
CA GLU A 417 20.61 -17.58 -16.88
C GLU A 417 19.72 -16.31 -17.03
N LEU A 418 19.19 -15.81 -15.91
CA LEU A 418 18.27 -14.67 -15.95
C LEU A 418 18.95 -13.40 -16.48
N VAL A 419 18.33 -12.84 -17.52
CA VAL A 419 18.64 -11.55 -18.11
C VAL A 419 17.39 -10.70 -18.09
N VAL A 420 17.47 -9.53 -17.46
CA VAL A 420 16.34 -8.60 -17.32
C VAL A 420 16.66 -7.30 -18.04
N PRO A 421 15.77 -6.80 -18.91
CA PRO A 421 15.91 -5.44 -19.46
C PRO A 421 16.06 -4.42 -18.33
N SER A 422 17.02 -3.54 -18.45
CA SER A 422 17.40 -2.58 -17.40
C SER A 422 17.79 -1.28 -18.06
N ARG A 423 17.31 -0.15 -17.53
CA ARG A 423 17.72 1.18 -17.99
C ARG A 423 18.60 1.83 -16.93
N THR A 424 19.55 2.66 -17.35
CA THR A 424 20.24 3.58 -16.43
C THR A 424 19.57 4.94 -16.53
N VAL A 425 19.00 5.39 -15.41
CA VAL A 425 18.28 6.66 -15.28
C VAL A 425 19.15 7.63 -14.51
N HIS A 426 19.57 8.72 -15.15
CA HIS A 426 20.42 9.75 -14.54
C HIS A 426 19.56 10.82 -13.88
N LEU A 427 19.60 10.89 -12.55
CA LEU A 427 18.78 11.82 -11.78
C LEU A 427 19.65 12.88 -11.06
N PRO A 428 19.20 14.15 -11.04
CA PRO A 428 19.85 15.17 -10.22
C PRO A 428 19.61 14.89 -8.74
N LEU A 429 20.59 15.12 -7.89
CA LEU A 429 20.46 15.03 -6.43
C LEU A 429 21.02 16.29 -5.78
N SER A 430 20.16 17.08 -5.15
CA SER A 430 20.55 18.14 -4.23
C SER A 430 20.90 17.49 -2.90
N TRP A 431 22.22 17.41 -2.61
CA TRP A 431 22.75 16.82 -1.41
C TRP A 431 22.40 17.65 -0.19
N ASP A 432 21.91 17.00 0.88
CA ASP A 432 21.58 17.66 2.15
C ASP A 432 20.64 18.87 1.95
N ASP A 433 19.64 18.69 1.13
CA ASP A 433 18.72 19.71 0.63
C ASP A 433 18.04 20.49 1.76
N PRO A 434 17.88 21.83 1.62
CA PRO A 434 17.22 22.66 2.63
C PRO A 434 15.83 22.17 3.05
N SER A 435 15.03 21.59 2.13
CA SER A 435 13.70 21.10 2.45
C SER A 435 13.74 19.83 3.34
N THR A 436 14.75 18.97 3.17
CA THR A 436 14.94 17.81 4.03
C THR A 436 15.47 18.23 5.41
N ARG A 437 16.33 19.24 5.47
CA ARG A 437 16.75 19.86 6.74
C ARG A 437 15.57 20.46 7.50
N GLU A 438 14.66 21.15 6.80
CA GLU A 438 13.44 21.67 7.40
C GLU A 438 12.57 20.55 7.98
N ALA A 439 12.45 19.42 7.28
CA ALA A 439 11.68 18.27 7.78
C ALA A 439 12.28 17.68 9.06
N ILE A 440 13.60 17.61 9.18
CA ILE A 440 14.29 17.20 10.41
C ILE A 440 13.98 18.17 11.56
N ILE A 441 14.08 19.48 11.31
CA ILE A 441 13.78 20.51 12.31
C ILE A 441 12.32 20.41 12.79
N ARG A 442 11.36 20.26 11.87
CA ARG A 442 9.94 20.07 12.22
C ARG A 442 9.73 18.83 13.07
N TYR A 443 10.43 17.74 12.76
CA TYR A 443 10.37 16.51 13.54
C TYR A 443 10.89 16.72 14.97
N MET A 444 12.04 17.37 15.11
CA MET A 444 12.62 17.67 16.43
C MET A 444 11.70 18.54 17.29
N HIS A 445 11.00 19.50 16.69
CA HIS A 445 10.09 20.38 17.42
C HIS A 445 8.75 19.73 17.76
N GLY A 446 8.22 18.88 16.88
CA GLY A 446 6.84 18.39 16.98
C GLY A 446 6.69 16.93 17.40
N VAL A 447 7.76 16.13 17.31
CA VAL A 447 7.68 14.68 17.55
C VAL A 447 8.71 14.23 18.57
N ARG A 448 10.02 14.44 18.31
CA ARG A 448 11.09 13.96 19.18
C ARG A 448 12.37 14.77 19.00
N ALA A 449 12.72 15.54 20.02
CA ALA A 449 13.84 16.47 19.97
C ALA A 449 15.23 15.80 20.02
N ASP A 450 15.35 14.69 20.76
CA ASP A 450 16.58 14.01 21.15
C ASP A 450 16.81 12.68 20.45
N ALA A 451 16.15 12.46 19.28
CA ALA A 451 16.31 11.23 18.54
C ALA A 451 17.76 11.00 18.08
N PRO A 452 18.29 9.76 18.11
CA PRO A 452 19.69 9.44 17.78
C PRO A 452 20.15 9.87 16.39
N TRP A 453 19.19 10.01 15.46
CA TRP A 453 19.41 10.45 14.07
C TRP A 453 19.34 11.96 13.87
N CYS A 454 19.03 12.71 14.93
CA CYS A 454 18.97 14.17 14.92
C CYS A 454 20.26 14.78 15.48
N PRO A 455 20.63 16.00 15.10
CA PRO A 455 19.94 16.91 14.16
C PRO A 455 20.34 16.72 12.70
N TRP A 456 21.16 15.73 12.34
CA TRP A 456 21.70 15.58 10.99
C TRP A 456 21.77 14.12 10.55
N ASN A 457 20.88 13.73 9.65
CA ASN A 457 20.77 12.35 9.21
C ASN A 457 22.03 11.81 8.52
N ILE A 458 22.75 12.65 7.78
CA ILE A 458 23.98 12.23 7.08
C ILE A 458 25.08 11.85 8.07
N GLU A 459 25.23 12.59 9.15
CA GLU A 459 26.17 12.23 10.23
C GLU A 459 25.74 10.93 10.93
N PHE A 460 24.45 10.74 11.11
CA PHE A 460 23.91 9.48 11.63
C PHE A 460 24.22 8.30 10.70
N ILE A 461 24.00 8.46 9.38
CA ILE A 461 24.38 7.46 8.36
C ILE A 461 25.86 7.14 8.43
N ARG A 462 26.73 8.16 8.55
CA ARG A 462 28.18 7.99 8.70
C ARG A 462 28.52 7.07 9.88
N ARG A 463 27.98 7.37 11.06
CA ARG A 463 28.25 6.61 12.29
C ARG A 463 27.76 5.17 12.19
N MET A 464 26.53 4.98 11.71
CA MET A 464 25.91 3.66 11.54
C MET A 464 26.73 2.71 10.65
N ASN A 465 27.48 3.26 9.70
CA ASN A 465 28.22 2.48 8.69
C ASN A 465 29.74 2.48 8.93
N GLY A 466 30.23 3.07 10.03
CA GLY A 466 31.66 3.11 10.36
C GLY A 466 32.51 3.91 9.37
N LEU A 467 31.88 4.85 8.63
CA LEU A 467 32.61 5.70 7.69
C LEU A 467 33.40 6.79 8.41
N THR A 468 34.56 7.15 7.85
CA THR A 468 35.51 8.06 8.50
C THR A 468 35.02 9.51 8.49
N SER A 469 34.34 9.91 7.41
CA SER A 469 33.88 11.29 7.21
C SER A 469 32.52 11.33 6.50
N VAL A 470 31.84 12.48 6.58
CA VAL A 470 30.62 12.76 5.81
C VAL A 470 30.91 12.76 4.30
N GLU A 471 32.10 13.13 3.89
CA GLU A 471 32.56 13.06 2.50
C GLU A 471 32.63 11.62 2.00
N ASP A 472 32.88 10.64 2.88
CA ASP A 472 32.81 9.22 2.51
C ASP A 472 31.36 8.78 2.27
N VAL A 473 30.39 9.33 3.03
CA VAL A 473 28.96 9.11 2.74
C VAL A 473 28.59 9.66 1.38
N TYR A 474 29.00 10.92 1.11
CA TYR A 474 28.76 11.58 -0.18
C TYR A 474 29.31 10.74 -1.35
N ARG A 475 30.59 10.37 -1.30
CA ARG A 475 31.23 9.55 -2.34
C ARG A 475 30.51 8.21 -2.52
N THR A 476 30.21 7.51 -1.43
CA THR A 476 29.49 6.23 -1.50
C THR A 476 28.14 6.37 -2.18
N VAL A 477 27.39 7.45 -1.92
CA VAL A 477 26.09 7.68 -2.55
C VAL A 477 26.22 8.02 -4.03
N PHE A 478 27.16 8.88 -4.42
CA PHE A 478 27.30 9.33 -5.83
C PHE A 478 28.02 8.32 -6.72
N ASP A 479 28.89 7.47 -6.17
CA ASP A 479 29.59 6.41 -6.90
C ASP A 479 28.69 5.16 -7.08
N ALA A 480 27.61 5.05 -6.30
CA ALA A 480 26.71 3.90 -6.34
C ALA A 480 25.81 3.90 -7.59
N GLU A 481 25.52 2.69 -8.06
CA GLU A 481 24.44 2.40 -9.00
C GLU A 481 23.33 1.66 -8.26
N TYR A 482 22.13 2.28 -8.15
CA TYR A 482 21.01 1.75 -7.38
C TYR A 482 20.05 0.99 -8.27
N LEU A 483 19.87 -0.30 -8.05
CA LEU A 483 18.89 -1.13 -8.75
C LEU A 483 17.52 -0.99 -8.10
N VAL A 484 16.50 -0.63 -8.88
CA VAL A 484 15.10 -0.53 -8.45
C VAL A 484 14.51 -1.93 -8.30
N LEU A 485 14.19 -2.30 -7.07
CA LEU A 485 13.67 -3.62 -6.72
C LEU A 485 12.14 -3.64 -6.60
N GLY A 486 11.55 -2.55 -6.16
CA GLY A 486 10.12 -2.37 -5.95
C GLY A 486 9.67 -0.96 -6.27
N LEU A 487 8.37 -0.76 -6.46
CA LEU A 487 7.73 0.54 -6.64
C LEU A 487 6.55 0.67 -5.69
N GLY A 488 6.36 1.83 -5.09
CA GLY A 488 5.18 2.14 -4.29
C GLY A 488 5.33 1.98 -2.78
N ASP A 489 6.54 1.84 -2.22
CA ASP A 489 6.75 1.83 -0.76
C ASP A 489 6.17 3.09 -0.08
N VAL A 490 6.36 4.24 -0.67
CA VAL A 490 5.76 5.51 -0.23
C VAL A 490 4.91 6.12 -1.34
N TYR A 491 4.06 5.33 -1.95
CA TYR A 491 3.12 5.65 -3.03
C TYR A 491 3.77 6.12 -4.35
N LEU A 492 2.96 6.26 -5.37
CA LEU A 492 3.16 7.00 -6.63
C LEU A 492 4.52 6.76 -7.30
N GLY A 493 4.82 5.51 -7.63
CA GLY A 493 6.02 5.13 -8.36
C GLY A 493 7.32 5.30 -7.55
N ALA A 494 7.22 5.52 -6.24
CA ALA A 494 8.37 5.63 -5.35
C ALA A 494 9.20 4.35 -5.38
N PRO A 495 10.50 4.41 -5.72
CA PRO A 495 11.33 3.22 -5.79
C PRO A 495 11.79 2.75 -4.41
N VAL A 496 11.84 1.43 -4.24
CA VAL A 496 12.70 0.77 -3.26
C VAL A 496 13.90 0.27 -4.04
N ALA A 497 15.08 0.86 -3.81
CA ALA A 497 16.28 0.56 -4.56
C ALA A 497 17.46 0.23 -3.63
N THR A 498 18.42 -0.56 -4.13
CA THR A 498 19.64 -0.88 -3.39
C THR A 498 20.86 -0.82 -4.30
N PRO A 499 22.05 -0.42 -3.82
CA PRO A 499 23.26 -0.49 -4.62
C PRO A 499 23.54 -1.90 -5.12
N THR A 500 23.91 -2.01 -6.40
CA THR A 500 24.35 -3.27 -7.00
C THR A 500 25.64 -3.77 -6.35
N ASP A 501 26.58 -2.86 -6.03
CA ASP A 501 27.77 -3.18 -5.24
C ASP A 501 27.44 -3.16 -3.74
N PRO A 502 27.56 -4.31 -3.03
CA PRO A 502 27.30 -4.36 -1.60
C PRO A 502 28.16 -3.42 -0.74
N ARG A 503 29.33 -2.97 -1.24
CA ARG A 503 30.21 -2.01 -0.55
C ARG A 503 29.65 -0.59 -0.54
N HIS A 504 28.64 -0.30 -1.36
CA HIS A 504 27.91 0.97 -1.37
C HIS A 504 26.58 0.91 -0.61
N ARG A 505 26.19 -0.25 -0.07
CA ARG A 505 24.94 -0.41 0.69
C ARG A 505 25.08 0.18 2.09
N LEU A 506 24.70 1.43 2.22
CA LEU A 506 24.60 2.09 3.52
C LEU A 506 23.34 1.59 4.25
N VAL A 507 23.48 1.23 5.52
CA VAL A 507 22.40 0.69 6.35
C VAL A 507 22.06 1.69 7.46
N THR A 508 20.76 1.90 7.69
CA THR A 508 20.28 2.75 8.78
C THR A 508 19.05 2.15 9.45
N THR A 509 18.61 2.76 10.56
CA THR A 509 17.26 2.54 11.10
C THR A 509 16.29 3.56 10.53
N LYS A 510 15.01 3.21 10.46
CA LYS A 510 13.93 4.16 10.18
C LYS A 510 13.67 5.03 11.41
N TYR A 511 13.11 6.22 11.21
CA TYR A 511 12.61 7.08 12.30
C TYR A 511 11.55 6.33 13.13
N ASN A 512 11.65 6.45 14.45
CA ASN A 512 10.65 5.93 15.39
C ASN A 512 10.40 6.97 16.51
N PRO A 513 9.20 7.60 16.58
CA PRO A 513 8.12 7.54 15.58
C PRO A 513 8.50 8.11 14.21
N ALA A 514 7.76 7.75 13.16
CA ALA A 514 7.95 8.34 11.84
C ALA A 514 7.69 9.86 11.83
N ARG A 515 8.28 10.58 10.88
CA ARG A 515 7.97 12.00 10.65
C ARG A 515 6.53 12.14 10.18
N THR A 516 5.88 13.23 10.58
CA THR A 516 4.53 13.61 10.12
C THR A 516 4.55 14.25 8.74
N TRP A 517 5.68 14.81 8.32
CA TRP A 517 5.85 15.43 7.02
C TRP A 517 7.23 15.14 6.42
N THR A 518 7.24 14.79 5.15
CA THR A 518 8.41 14.56 4.29
C THR A 518 8.15 15.31 3.00
N PRO A 519 9.08 16.11 2.48
CA PRO A 519 8.89 16.81 1.22
C PRO A 519 8.85 15.83 0.05
N GLU A 520 8.05 16.14 -0.95
CA GLU A 520 7.97 15.39 -2.21
C GLU A 520 9.36 15.26 -2.85
N ASN A 521 9.69 14.06 -3.28
CA ASN A 521 10.96 13.67 -3.90
C ASN A 521 12.20 13.81 -2.99
N ALA A 522 11.98 13.87 -1.67
CA ALA A 522 13.07 13.61 -0.73
C ALA A 522 13.66 12.22 -0.99
N VAL A 523 14.98 12.12 -0.88
CA VAL A 523 15.73 10.87 -1.03
C VAL A 523 16.28 10.49 0.33
N GLY A 524 16.05 9.23 0.73
CA GLY A 524 16.50 8.74 2.02
C GLY A 524 16.86 7.27 2.01
N ILE A 525 17.55 6.83 3.08
CA ILE A 525 17.98 5.45 3.31
C ILE A 525 17.27 4.92 4.55
N GLY A 526 16.72 3.70 4.46
CA GLY A 526 16.10 2.99 5.57
C GLY A 526 16.28 1.48 5.42
N GLY A 527 16.79 0.79 6.46
CA GLY A 527 17.35 -0.54 6.27
C GLY A 527 18.51 -0.47 5.28
N ALA A 528 18.56 -1.36 4.33
CA ALA A 528 19.54 -1.39 3.24
C ALA A 528 19.00 -0.78 1.92
N TYR A 529 17.93 -0.01 2.00
CA TYR A 529 17.21 0.52 0.84
C TYR A 529 17.28 2.03 0.75
N LEU A 530 17.33 2.51 -0.48
CA LEU A 530 17.09 3.90 -0.84
C LEU A 530 15.66 4.03 -1.36
N CYS A 531 14.97 5.11 -0.96
CA CYS A 531 13.67 5.48 -1.46
C CYS A 531 13.66 6.94 -1.94
N ILE A 532 12.84 7.22 -2.97
CA ILE A 532 12.46 8.57 -3.40
C ILE A 532 10.98 8.74 -3.09
N TYR A 533 10.62 9.68 -2.23
CA TYR A 533 9.22 9.90 -1.87
C TYR A 533 8.41 10.45 -3.05
N GLY A 534 7.44 9.69 -3.55
CA GLY A 534 6.63 10.07 -4.72
C GLY A 534 5.68 11.26 -4.46
N MET A 535 5.37 11.54 -3.20
CA MET A 535 4.50 12.63 -2.76
C MET A 535 4.87 13.11 -1.36
N GLU A 536 4.32 14.24 -0.92
CA GLU A 536 4.40 14.68 0.48
C GLU A 536 3.60 13.75 1.39
N GLY A 537 4.14 13.45 2.58
CA GLY A 537 3.47 12.58 3.54
C GLY A 537 4.35 12.22 4.74
N PRO A 538 3.89 11.31 5.61
CA PRO A 538 4.72 10.76 6.68
C PRO A 538 5.88 9.95 6.10
N GLY A 539 6.96 9.79 6.87
CA GLY A 539 8.10 9.00 6.42
C GLY A 539 9.14 8.68 7.48
N GLY A 540 9.85 7.57 7.31
CA GLY A 540 10.81 7.04 8.27
C GLY A 540 12.26 6.96 7.80
N TYR A 541 12.55 7.17 6.52
CA TYR A 541 13.91 7.05 5.99
C TYR A 541 14.82 8.20 6.42
N GLN A 542 16.11 7.92 6.59
CA GLN A 542 17.14 8.93 6.90
C GLN A 542 17.50 9.70 5.63
N PHE A 543 17.36 11.01 5.64
CA PHE A 543 17.56 11.82 4.44
C PHE A 543 19.03 11.92 4.00
N ILE A 544 19.22 11.91 2.68
CA ILE A 544 20.48 12.26 2.02
C ILE A 544 20.35 13.49 1.12
N GLY A 545 19.13 13.81 0.67
CA GLY A 545 18.89 14.96 -0.19
C GLY A 545 17.52 14.94 -0.84
N ARG A 546 17.39 15.63 -1.96
CA ARG A 546 16.16 15.74 -2.75
C ARG A 546 16.45 15.66 -4.24
N THR A 547 15.50 15.08 -5.02
CA THR A 547 15.63 14.91 -6.47
C THR A 547 14.44 15.50 -7.24
N THR A 548 14.40 15.27 -8.55
CA THR A 548 13.26 15.62 -9.41
C THR A 548 12.09 14.68 -9.24
N GLN A 549 10.96 14.98 -9.89
CA GLN A 549 9.72 14.21 -9.80
C GLN A 549 9.88 12.81 -10.41
N VAL A 550 9.51 11.79 -9.63
CA VAL A 550 9.34 10.42 -10.13
C VAL A 550 7.88 10.12 -10.52
N TRP A 551 6.99 11.08 -10.26
CA TRP A 551 5.57 11.04 -10.62
C TRP A 551 5.14 12.32 -11.32
N ASN A 552 4.45 12.21 -12.46
CA ASN A 552 3.94 13.34 -13.22
C ASN A 552 2.44 13.54 -12.98
N HIS A 553 2.08 14.48 -12.12
CA HIS A 553 0.68 14.82 -11.81
C HIS A 553 -0.12 15.39 -13.01
N ARG A 554 0.55 15.79 -14.10
CA ARG A 554 -0.08 16.35 -15.32
C ARG A 554 -0.34 15.30 -16.39
N ALA A 555 0.21 14.08 -16.24
CA ALA A 555 -0.07 13.01 -17.17
C ALA A 555 -1.58 12.71 -17.18
N ARG A 556 -2.13 12.49 -18.36
CA ARG A 556 -3.53 12.10 -18.58
C ARG A 556 -3.54 10.74 -19.27
N PRO A 557 -3.29 9.63 -18.55
CA PRO A 557 -3.29 8.31 -19.15
C PRO A 557 -4.66 7.97 -19.71
N ALA A 558 -4.70 7.57 -20.97
CA ALA A 558 -5.93 7.16 -21.64
C ALA A 558 -6.28 5.72 -21.26
N GLY A 559 -7.43 5.52 -20.60
CA GLY A 559 -8.10 4.24 -20.42
C GLY A 559 -7.48 3.30 -19.37
N ALA A 560 -8.29 2.33 -18.95
CA ALA A 560 -7.89 1.26 -18.05
C ALA A 560 -6.86 0.33 -18.69
N ALA A 561 -5.72 0.13 -18.01
CA ALA A 561 -4.90 -1.04 -18.27
C ALA A 561 -5.63 -2.27 -17.73
N GLY A 562 -5.72 -3.33 -18.50
CA GLY A 562 -6.16 -4.63 -17.97
C GLY A 562 -5.15 -5.13 -16.92
N PRO A 563 -5.55 -6.03 -16.01
CA PRO A 563 -4.66 -6.63 -15.04
C PRO A 563 -3.45 -7.26 -15.75
N GLY A 564 -2.23 -6.94 -15.28
CA GLY A 564 -0.99 -7.52 -15.79
C GLY A 564 -0.45 -6.92 -17.09
N VAL A 565 -1.03 -5.86 -17.63
CA VAL A 565 -0.42 -5.16 -18.77
C VAL A 565 0.72 -4.29 -18.26
N ASP A 566 1.94 -4.77 -18.47
CA ASP A 566 3.15 -3.99 -18.29
C ASP A 566 3.23 -2.93 -19.40
N ARG A 567 2.53 -1.81 -19.22
CA ARG A 567 2.66 -0.63 -20.10
C ARG A 567 3.93 0.14 -19.79
N PHE A 568 5.05 -0.58 -19.76
CA PHE A 568 6.38 0.00 -19.66
C PHE A 568 6.85 0.60 -21.01
N ALA A 569 5.92 1.10 -21.81
CA ALA A 569 6.31 1.95 -22.90
C ALA A 569 6.75 3.31 -22.37
N THR A 570 7.74 3.88 -22.99
CA THR A 570 8.24 5.25 -22.80
C THR A 570 7.21 6.29 -23.28
N ASP A 571 5.92 6.02 -23.09
CA ASP A 571 4.87 6.86 -23.61
C ASP A 571 4.67 8.04 -22.65
N ALA A 572 4.56 9.23 -23.22
CA ALA A 572 4.24 10.48 -22.53
C ALA A 572 2.92 10.42 -21.71
N GLU A 573 2.29 9.26 -21.67
CA GLU A 573 0.99 9.00 -21.03
C GLU A 573 1.10 8.34 -19.65
N THR A 574 2.27 7.74 -19.26
CA THR A 574 2.41 7.13 -17.93
C THR A 574 2.86 8.16 -16.90
N PRO A 575 2.18 8.24 -15.73
CA PRO A 575 2.55 9.23 -14.72
C PRO A 575 3.84 8.89 -13.93
N TRP A 576 4.35 7.65 -14.00
CA TRP A 576 5.57 7.24 -13.28
C TRP A 576 6.79 7.15 -14.19
N LEU A 577 7.96 7.47 -13.64
CA LEU A 577 9.23 7.52 -14.35
C LEU A 577 9.97 6.18 -14.34
N LEU A 578 10.07 5.54 -13.16
CA LEU A 578 10.94 4.40 -12.92
C LEU A 578 10.22 3.07 -13.17
N ARG A 579 11.02 2.03 -13.48
CA ARG A 579 10.59 0.64 -13.70
C ARG A 579 11.37 -0.30 -12.80
N TYR A 580 10.88 -1.51 -12.62
CA TYR A 580 11.67 -2.58 -12.00
C TYR A 580 12.94 -2.83 -12.78
N PHE A 581 14.04 -3.04 -12.08
CA PHE A 581 15.38 -3.21 -12.62
C PHE A 581 15.97 -1.98 -13.32
N ASP A 582 15.35 -0.81 -13.30
CA ASP A 582 16.06 0.43 -13.62
C ASP A 582 17.22 0.63 -12.64
N ARG A 583 18.30 1.23 -13.13
CA ARG A 583 19.46 1.61 -12.35
C ARG A 583 19.49 3.12 -12.23
N ILE A 584 19.48 3.64 -11.00
CA ILE A 584 19.56 5.07 -10.74
C ILE A 584 21.03 5.43 -10.55
N ARG A 585 21.49 6.45 -11.29
CA ARG A 585 22.76 7.14 -11.08
C ARG A 585 22.52 8.60 -10.77
N TRP A 586 23.16 9.05 -9.71
CA TRP A 586 23.05 10.43 -9.27
C TRP A 586 24.09 11.33 -9.92
N HIS A 587 23.70 12.57 -10.22
CA HIS A 587 24.64 13.66 -10.46
C HIS A 587 24.32 14.81 -9.52
N PRO A 588 25.35 15.48 -8.94
CA PRO A 588 25.13 16.53 -7.95
C PRO A 588 24.63 17.81 -8.60
N VAL A 589 23.66 18.45 -7.94
CA VAL A 589 23.17 19.78 -8.31
C VAL A 589 22.96 20.61 -7.05
N GLU A 590 23.06 21.93 -7.18
CA GLU A 590 22.72 22.85 -6.09
C GLU A 590 21.19 22.92 -5.89
N ALA A 591 20.74 23.25 -4.68
CA ALA A 591 19.30 23.29 -4.35
C ALA A 591 18.50 24.25 -5.24
N GLY A 592 19.06 25.41 -5.62
CA GLY A 592 18.44 26.35 -6.55
C GLY A 592 18.29 25.77 -7.95
N GLU A 593 19.34 25.14 -8.47
CA GLU A 593 19.34 24.44 -9.75
C GLU A 593 18.29 23.31 -9.77
N LEU A 594 18.21 22.53 -8.68
CA LEU A 594 17.17 21.49 -8.59
C LEU A 594 15.76 22.07 -8.71
N LEU A 595 15.47 23.22 -8.09
CA LEU A 595 14.14 23.84 -8.19
C LEU A 595 13.81 24.24 -9.63
N ASP A 596 14.78 24.79 -10.37
CA ASP A 596 14.62 25.14 -11.78
C ASP A 596 14.40 23.88 -12.63
N LEU A 597 15.21 22.83 -12.46
CA LEU A 597 15.06 21.53 -13.14
C LEU A 597 13.68 20.90 -12.85
N ARG A 598 13.20 20.96 -11.62
CA ARG A 598 11.86 20.45 -11.24
C ARG A 598 10.74 21.22 -11.94
N ALA A 599 10.86 22.54 -12.06
CA ALA A 599 9.90 23.37 -12.77
C ALA A 599 9.90 23.07 -14.28
N ASP A 600 11.09 22.94 -14.87
CA ASP A 600 11.25 22.67 -16.29
C ASP A 600 10.82 21.25 -16.65
N PHE A 601 11.11 20.25 -15.83
CA PHE A 601 10.62 18.87 -16.00
C PHE A 601 9.08 18.83 -15.91
N ALA A 602 8.47 19.46 -14.91
CA ALA A 602 7.02 19.57 -14.80
C ALA A 602 6.38 20.32 -15.96
N ALA A 603 7.11 21.22 -16.63
CA ALA A 603 6.66 21.94 -17.82
C ALA A 603 6.93 21.18 -19.14
N GLY A 604 7.59 20.01 -19.08
CA GLY A 604 7.98 19.23 -20.27
C GLY A 604 9.08 19.90 -21.12
N LYS A 605 9.94 20.72 -20.52
CA LYS A 605 11.02 21.42 -21.21
C LYS A 605 12.37 20.69 -21.15
N VAL A 606 12.51 19.79 -20.20
CA VAL A 606 13.73 19.01 -19.96
C VAL A 606 13.35 17.55 -19.82
N ASP A 607 14.09 16.69 -20.48
CA ASP A 607 13.98 15.23 -20.39
C ASP A 607 15.04 14.66 -19.45
N ILE A 608 14.70 13.58 -18.76
CA ILE A 608 15.63 12.79 -17.98
C ILE A 608 16.46 11.91 -18.93
N THR A 609 17.77 11.91 -18.76
CA THR A 609 18.66 11.03 -19.51
C THR A 609 18.47 9.59 -19.11
N VAL A 610 18.16 8.75 -20.07
CA VAL A 610 17.92 7.30 -19.90
C VAL A 610 18.74 6.53 -20.92
N GLU A 611 19.48 5.52 -20.46
CA GLU A 611 20.28 4.63 -21.30
C GLU A 611 19.72 3.21 -21.19
N ASP A 612 19.44 2.57 -22.31
CA ASP A 612 18.99 1.17 -22.32
C ASP A 612 20.15 0.21 -22.03
N GLY A 613 19.84 -0.90 -21.37
CA GLY A 613 20.80 -1.92 -20.98
C GLY A 613 20.14 -3.19 -20.49
N GLU A 614 20.92 -4.02 -19.84
CA GLU A 614 20.46 -5.30 -19.28
C GLU A 614 21.09 -5.54 -17.89
N PHE A 615 20.33 -6.17 -17.00
CA PHE A 615 20.85 -6.76 -15.78
C PHE A 615 21.02 -8.28 -16.01
N ARG A 616 22.26 -8.76 -15.96
CA ARG A 616 22.59 -10.19 -16.12
C ARG A 616 22.99 -10.78 -14.79
N LEU A 617 22.19 -11.70 -14.27
CA LEU A 617 22.44 -12.29 -12.95
C LEU A 617 23.77 -13.05 -12.89
N ALA A 618 24.18 -13.71 -13.98
CA ALA A 618 25.47 -14.37 -14.07
C ALA A 618 26.66 -13.41 -13.88
N ASP A 619 26.58 -12.23 -14.49
CA ASP A 619 27.63 -11.21 -14.37
C ASP A 619 27.65 -10.61 -12.95
N TYR A 620 26.48 -10.40 -12.36
CA TYR A 620 26.35 -9.95 -10.99
C TYR A 620 26.95 -10.97 -10.00
N ARG A 621 26.63 -12.26 -10.13
CA ARG A 621 27.20 -13.33 -9.30
C ARG A 621 28.72 -13.43 -9.45
N ARG A 622 29.23 -13.29 -10.66
CA ARG A 622 30.68 -13.24 -10.91
C ARG A 622 31.32 -12.05 -10.19
N PHE A 623 30.72 -10.86 -10.32
CA PHE A 623 31.16 -9.65 -9.60
C PHE A 623 31.22 -9.87 -8.09
N LEU A 624 30.19 -10.50 -7.49
CA LEU A 624 30.19 -10.82 -6.06
C LEU A 624 31.31 -11.79 -5.67
N ALA A 625 31.56 -12.83 -6.47
CA ALA A 625 32.61 -13.81 -6.24
C ALA A 625 34.00 -13.16 -6.32
N ASP A 626 34.26 -12.35 -7.37
CA ASP A 626 35.53 -11.67 -7.58
C ASP A 626 35.85 -10.64 -6.48
N ASN A 627 34.83 -10.08 -5.84
CA ASN A 627 34.94 -9.07 -4.78
C ASN A 627 34.61 -9.58 -3.38
N ALA A 628 34.43 -10.89 -3.20
CA ALA A 628 33.90 -11.50 -1.95
C ALA A 628 34.65 -11.04 -0.70
N ARG A 629 36.00 -10.96 -0.77
CA ARG A 629 36.82 -10.54 0.39
C ARG A 629 36.55 -9.07 0.76
N SER A 630 36.63 -8.16 -0.20
CA SER A 630 36.44 -6.71 0.07
C SER A 630 35.02 -6.40 0.51
N ILE A 631 34.02 -7.14 0.03
CA ILE A 631 32.64 -7.07 0.48
C ILE A 631 32.52 -7.53 1.93
N ALA A 632 33.15 -8.63 2.29
CA ALA A 632 33.16 -9.14 3.65
C ALA A 632 33.86 -8.18 4.63
N ASP A 633 34.99 -7.60 4.22
CA ASP A 633 35.72 -6.62 5.02
C ASP A 633 34.85 -5.35 5.27
N PHE A 634 34.16 -4.84 4.25
CA PHE A 634 33.22 -3.71 4.40
C PHE A 634 32.07 -4.05 5.35
N ARG A 635 31.44 -5.20 5.18
CA ARG A 635 30.34 -5.65 6.03
C ARG A 635 30.76 -5.82 7.49
N ALA A 636 31.98 -6.27 7.73
CA ALA A 636 32.50 -6.42 9.09
C ALA A 636 32.63 -5.06 9.80
N VAL A 637 33.19 -4.04 9.11
CA VAL A 637 33.28 -2.67 9.63
C VAL A 637 31.90 -2.08 9.92
N GLN A 638 30.97 -2.28 8.98
CA GLN A 638 29.58 -1.81 9.11
C GLN A 638 28.88 -2.47 10.30
N ALA A 639 29.01 -3.79 10.45
CA ALA A 639 28.39 -4.55 11.55
C ALA A 639 28.95 -4.13 12.92
N GLU A 640 30.26 -3.88 13.02
CA GLU A 640 30.89 -3.37 14.24
C GLU A 640 30.35 -1.99 14.62
N ALA A 641 30.32 -1.06 13.66
CA ALA A 641 29.80 0.30 13.88
C ALA A 641 28.32 0.31 14.27
N PHE A 642 27.51 -0.48 13.57
CA PHE A 642 26.09 -0.66 13.87
C PHE A 642 25.88 -1.25 15.28
N GLY A 643 26.71 -2.24 15.67
CA GLY A 643 26.69 -2.82 17.01
C GLY A 643 27.03 -1.81 18.10
N ALA A 644 28.02 -0.93 17.87
CA ALA A 644 28.41 0.14 18.79
C ALA A 644 27.28 1.18 18.98
N GLU A 645 26.63 1.60 17.90
CA GLU A 645 25.46 2.49 17.97
C GLU A 645 24.30 1.85 18.75
N ARG A 646 23.96 0.57 18.48
CA ARG A 646 22.93 -0.18 19.26
C ARG A 646 23.26 -0.19 20.76
N GLN A 647 24.51 -0.45 21.11
CA GLN A 647 24.92 -0.46 22.51
C GLN A 647 24.78 0.92 23.16
N SER A 648 25.12 1.99 22.44
CA SER A 648 24.92 3.37 22.88
C SER A 648 23.45 3.67 23.17
N TRP A 649 22.55 3.24 22.25
CA TRP A 649 21.11 3.46 22.42
C TRP A 649 20.52 2.67 23.59
N ARG A 650 20.94 1.41 23.79
CA ARG A 650 20.56 0.64 24.99
C ARG A 650 20.98 1.33 26.27
N SER A 651 22.22 1.87 26.30
CA SER A 651 22.73 2.59 27.46
C SER A 651 22.00 3.91 27.72
N ALA A 652 21.40 4.49 26.68
CA ALA A 652 20.59 5.70 26.74
C ALA A 652 19.10 5.44 27.02
N GLY A 653 18.68 4.16 27.07
CA GLY A 653 17.26 3.78 27.22
C GLY A 653 16.41 3.99 25.97
N GLU A 654 17.04 3.98 24.79
CA GLU A 654 16.39 4.19 23.49
C GLU A 654 15.88 2.88 22.87
N LEU A 655 16.40 1.75 23.33
CA LEU A 655 15.99 0.39 22.98
C LEU A 655 15.69 -0.34 24.28
N ASP A 656 14.40 -0.62 24.53
CA ASP A 656 13.94 -1.50 25.60
C ASP A 656 13.95 -2.96 25.15
#